data_a651ce9109e2a879d806961873c6b6fe
#
_entry.id   a651ce9109e2a879d806961873c6b6fe
#
_cell.length_a   1.000
_cell.length_b   1.000
_cell.length_c   1.000
_cell.angle_alpha   90.00
_cell.angle_beta   90.00
_cell.angle_gamma   90.00
#
_symmetry.space_group_name_H-M   'P 1'
#
loop_
_entity.id
_entity.type
_entity.pdbx_description
1 polymer ?
#
loop_
_entity_poly.entity_id
_entity_poly.type
_entity_poly.pdbx_seq_one_letter_code
_entity_poly.pdbx_strand_id
1 'polypeptide(L)'
;MGRYLINENECKVLDPSCGSGIFLVKSLQKILERNAETNGFLQDKDKINTLIKENIYGVDYNEEAVDVSVFSLYVTLFDYQDPKSLEDFRLPLLKNENILCGDFFDEDKMKPIEKVDFKFILGNPPWGSVNQHNYKKYCDDRNVIAQDREISVAFLLKVQEIGNPNTECSLVIPSKILYKGKSPSVALRKRLLTNTQLEQILEISAVRKQIFKGAVAPAAVLSFLCKKSALNHKVEYISLKPNKYLKLFGVIMIEPDDIKYVKQTLFLENDDLWKILVYGGYWDFELLSTMHKKFKTIKDVTSEHKLILKKGLQDSDGSKDASHLTGRKILDSDKAIDHFYFNENAYSILNKATIRRTVIPEIYQAPYVLFKKGLDCTDYTIRAVYTEKDFLYRETINCIKGTGVDKKVLLNLCGLLNSSLFSYFNLMLGSSAGIEREQIFLKELEDYPYAYSEELVGLVQKILREDCGEDKSDLKTALNECVMKMYDLQDNYFVDYVLSIQIPLLCGTYRETKCDVKMMKEYTSILSRMWDEHFGKSEVHYSIIIYPDIKGKFAAVQVKLSFENRMEDICVVDNVDEDVSLLTNFMIYQLNDCFYQTKNIVEFSEDSFVIVKPIEAKNWHPAMAIKDSHKVLNAVLLGKEDCR
;
A
#
# COMPACT_ATOMS: atom_id res chain seq x y z
N MET A 1 -7.28 -7.46 15.59
CA MET A 1 -8.17 -8.47 16.20
C MET A 1 -8.27 -8.37 17.73
N GLY A 2 -7.22 -8.14 18.49
CA GLY A 2 -7.28 -8.11 19.97
C GLY A 2 -8.05 -6.97 20.63
N ARG A 3 -8.35 -5.88 19.93
CA ARG A 3 -9.04 -4.71 20.54
C ARG A 3 -10.56 -4.86 20.62
N TYR A 4 -11.17 -5.67 19.77
CA TYR A 4 -12.63 -5.67 19.55
C TYR A 4 -13.33 -6.95 19.94
N LEU A 5 -12.62 -8.03 20.00
CA LEU A 5 -13.21 -9.25 20.51
C LEU A 5 -13.41 -9.07 22.01
N ILE A 6 -14.72 -8.80 22.47
CA ILE A 6 -14.89 -9.54 23.64
C ILE A 6 -15.17 -8.87 25.00
N ASN A 7 -16.13 -8.07 25.09
CA ASN A 7 -16.71 -7.78 26.41
C ASN A 7 -18.09 -8.45 26.66
N GLU A 8 -18.62 -9.22 25.73
CA GLU A 8 -19.99 -9.74 25.79
C GLU A 8 -20.01 -11.28 25.68
N ASN A 9 -20.89 -11.93 26.38
CA ASN A 9 -21.06 -13.39 26.34
C ASN A 9 -21.70 -13.86 25.02
N GLU A 10 -22.25 -12.95 24.23
CA GLU A 10 -22.88 -13.20 22.93
C GLU A 10 -22.00 -12.59 21.83
N CYS A 11 -21.17 -13.41 21.21
CA CYS A 11 -20.26 -13.00 20.14
C CYS A 11 -20.53 -13.83 18.89
N LYS A 12 -21.70 -13.68 18.25
CA LYS A 12 -22.01 -14.43 17.02
C LYS A 12 -21.10 -14.04 15.89
N VAL A 13 -20.34 -15.02 15.40
CA VAL A 13 -19.33 -14.88 14.34
C VAL A 13 -19.78 -15.65 13.11
N LEU A 14 -19.70 -15.02 11.93
CA LEU A 14 -19.90 -15.66 10.63
C LEU A 14 -18.60 -15.62 9.83
N ASP A 15 -18.22 -16.76 9.23
CA ASP A 15 -17.29 -16.82 8.11
C ASP A 15 -18.07 -17.22 6.84
N PRO A 16 -18.25 -16.31 5.87
CA PRO A 16 -19.05 -16.55 4.66
C PRO A 16 -18.35 -17.45 3.63
N SER A 17 -17.12 -17.86 3.87
CA SER A 17 -16.30 -18.75 3.01
C SER A 17 -15.29 -19.51 3.85
N CYS A 18 -15.77 -20.28 4.82
CA CYS A 18 -14.99 -20.74 5.95
C CYS A 18 -13.86 -21.73 5.62
N GLY A 19 -13.91 -22.39 4.45
CA GLY A 19 -12.91 -23.39 4.08
C GLY A 19 -12.76 -24.45 5.17
N SER A 20 -11.52 -24.66 5.64
CA SER A 20 -11.21 -25.57 6.77
C SER A 20 -11.49 -24.97 8.16
N GLY A 21 -12.09 -23.80 8.25
CA GLY A 21 -12.59 -23.19 9.49
C GLY A 21 -11.57 -22.41 10.32
N ILE A 22 -10.45 -21.98 9.78
CA ILE A 22 -9.39 -21.33 10.60
C ILE A 22 -9.87 -20.08 11.36
N PHE A 23 -10.68 -19.21 10.73
CA PHE A 23 -11.22 -18.04 11.41
C PHE A 23 -12.24 -18.43 12.48
N LEU A 24 -13.07 -19.45 12.22
CA LEU A 24 -14.05 -19.98 13.17
C LEU A 24 -13.35 -20.63 14.37
N VAL A 25 -12.31 -21.44 14.14
CA VAL A 25 -11.49 -22.06 15.20
C VAL A 25 -10.86 -20.98 16.08
N LYS A 26 -10.24 -19.96 15.49
CA LYS A 26 -9.64 -18.86 16.26
C LYS A 26 -10.67 -18.03 17.04
N SER A 27 -11.85 -17.86 16.48
CA SER A 27 -12.95 -17.20 17.18
C SER A 27 -13.46 -18.03 18.35
N LEU A 28 -13.66 -19.33 18.13
CA LEU A 28 -14.04 -20.26 19.18
C LEU A 28 -13.02 -20.32 20.31
N GLN A 29 -11.72 -20.43 20.00
CA GLN A 29 -10.65 -20.38 20.99
C GLN A 29 -10.77 -19.14 21.88
N LYS A 30 -10.98 -17.96 21.29
CA LYS A 30 -11.17 -16.72 22.05
C LYS A 30 -12.40 -16.71 22.93
N ILE A 31 -13.51 -17.27 22.47
CA ILE A 31 -14.73 -17.40 23.26
C ILE A 31 -14.53 -18.36 24.43
N LEU A 32 -13.89 -19.51 24.19
CA LEU A 32 -13.61 -20.51 25.22
C LEU A 32 -12.60 -20.00 26.26
N GLU A 33 -11.49 -19.39 25.84
CA GLU A 33 -10.47 -18.78 26.73
C GLU A 33 -11.08 -17.82 27.75
N ARG A 34 -12.10 -17.06 27.33
CA ARG A 34 -12.79 -16.11 28.22
C ARG A 34 -13.69 -16.73 29.24
N ASN A 35 -14.30 -17.83 28.84
CA ASN A 35 -15.25 -18.55 29.66
C ASN A 35 -14.57 -19.62 30.52
N ALA A 36 -13.27 -19.88 30.27
CA ALA A 36 -12.48 -20.84 31.01
C ALA A 36 -12.24 -20.37 32.46
N GLU A 37 -12.18 -21.34 33.36
CA GLU A 37 -11.81 -21.12 34.76
C GLU A 37 -10.30 -20.88 34.91
N THR A 38 -9.84 -20.62 36.14
CA THR A 38 -8.41 -20.36 36.48
C THR A 38 -7.45 -21.48 36.06
N ASN A 39 -7.94 -22.71 35.89
CA ASN A 39 -7.18 -23.86 35.42
C ASN A 39 -7.11 -23.98 33.87
N GLY A 40 -7.75 -23.06 33.12
CA GLY A 40 -7.79 -23.06 31.66
C GLY A 40 -8.83 -23.98 31.04
N PHE A 41 -9.63 -24.70 31.83
CA PHE A 41 -10.66 -25.61 31.36
C PHE A 41 -12.08 -25.12 31.68
N LEU A 42 -13.05 -25.62 30.91
CA LEU A 42 -14.47 -25.45 31.13
C LEU A 42 -15.02 -26.77 31.72
N GLN A 43 -15.68 -26.71 32.88
CA GLN A 43 -16.23 -27.89 33.54
C GLN A 43 -17.66 -28.18 33.11
N ASP A 44 -18.43 -27.15 32.74
CA ASP A 44 -19.81 -27.26 32.32
C ASP A 44 -19.92 -27.66 30.85
N LYS A 45 -20.30 -28.91 30.59
CA LYS A 45 -20.46 -29.50 29.25
C LYS A 45 -21.58 -28.83 28.44
N ASP A 46 -22.65 -28.47 29.09
CA ASP A 46 -23.79 -27.81 28.44
C ASP A 46 -23.45 -26.39 28.03
N LYS A 47 -22.68 -25.69 28.86
CA LYS A 47 -22.17 -24.36 28.52
C LYS A 47 -21.23 -24.39 27.30
N ILE A 48 -20.37 -25.39 27.18
CA ILE A 48 -19.46 -25.56 26.02
C ILE A 48 -20.27 -25.72 24.75
N ASN A 49 -21.27 -26.62 24.77
CA ASN A 49 -22.16 -26.86 23.63
C ASN A 49 -22.98 -25.62 23.25
N THR A 50 -23.44 -24.89 24.25
CA THR A 50 -24.16 -23.61 24.04
C THR A 50 -23.25 -22.56 23.40
N LEU A 51 -22.02 -22.38 23.89
CA LEU A 51 -21.09 -21.40 23.38
C LEU A 51 -20.79 -21.61 21.88
N ILE A 52 -20.55 -22.84 21.42
CA ILE A 52 -20.29 -23.08 20.01
C ILE A 52 -21.56 -22.93 19.15
N LYS A 53 -22.71 -23.48 19.59
CA LYS A 53 -23.96 -23.43 18.83
C LYS A 53 -24.51 -22.02 18.66
N GLU A 54 -24.36 -21.19 19.67
CA GLU A 54 -24.89 -19.83 19.64
C GLU A 54 -23.97 -18.83 18.96
N ASN A 55 -22.66 -19.11 18.89
CA ASN A 55 -21.71 -18.10 18.48
C ASN A 55 -20.94 -18.40 17.18
N ILE A 56 -20.89 -19.64 16.69
CA ILE A 56 -20.04 -20.00 15.55
C ILE A 56 -20.89 -20.39 14.35
N TYR A 57 -20.75 -19.65 13.25
CA TYR A 57 -21.46 -19.86 11.98
C TYR A 57 -20.50 -19.79 10.80
N GLY A 58 -20.71 -20.66 9.82
CA GLY A 58 -19.87 -20.69 8.62
C GLY A 58 -20.63 -21.16 7.39
N VAL A 59 -20.14 -20.75 6.24
CA VAL A 59 -20.63 -21.18 4.92
C VAL A 59 -19.45 -21.57 4.06
N ASP A 60 -19.52 -22.69 3.37
CA ASP A 60 -18.58 -23.00 2.29
C ASP A 60 -19.27 -23.78 1.17
N TYR A 61 -18.82 -23.56 -0.06
CA TYR A 61 -19.34 -24.27 -1.24
C TYR A 61 -18.88 -25.74 -1.29
N ASN A 62 -17.70 -26.03 -0.76
CA ASN A 62 -17.07 -27.34 -0.79
C ASN A 62 -17.45 -28.15 0.45
N GLU A 63 -18.14 -29.28 0.24
CA GLU A 63 -18.59 -30.16 1.31
C GLU A 63 -17.43 -30.74 2.14
N GLU A 64 -16.31 -31.12 1.50
CA GLU A 64 -15.14 -31.64 2.20
C GLU A 64 -14.53 -30.59 3.14
N ALA A 65 -14.52 -29.32 2.70
CA ALA A 65 -14.04 -28.22 3.50
C ALA A 65 -14.95 -27.97 4.71
N VAL A 66 -16.26 -28.07 4.54
CA VAL A 66 -17.26 -28.01 5.63
C VAL A 66 -17.00 -29.12 6.65
N ASP A 67 -16.78 -30.35 6.21
CA ASP A 67 -16.50 -31.50 7.10
C ASP A 67 -15.19 -31.27 7.90
N VAL A 68 -14.14 -30.78 7.24
CA VAL A 68 -12.88 -30.42 7.91
C VAL A 68 -13.09 -29.28 8.91
N SER A 69 -13.90 -28.27 8.56
CA SER A 69 -14.22 -27.16 9.46
C SER A 69 -14.93 -27.65 10.73
N VAL A 70 -15.97 -28.47 10.57
CA VAL A 70 -16.70 -29.07 11.70
C VAL A 70 -15.78 -29.91 12.58
N PHE A 71 -14.94 -30.75 11.96
CA PHE A 71 -13.96 -31.56 12.69
C PHE A 71 -12.96 -30.68 13.47
N SER A 72 -12.43 -29.63 12.84
CA SER A 72 -11.49 -28.68 13.48
C SER A 72 -12.10 -27.98 14.68
N LEU A 73 -13.37 -27.61 14.58
CA LEU A 73 -14.14 -27.02 15.69
C LEU A 73 -14.32 -28.02 16.84
N TYR A 74 -14.61 -29.29 16.54
CA TYR A 74 -14.75 -30.32 17.57
C TYR A 74 -13.41 -30.60 18.28
N VAL A 75 -12.32 -30.67 17.54
CA VAL A 75 -10.96 -30.81 18.14
C VAL A 75 -10.68 -29.62 19.07
N THR A 76 -11.04 -28.41 18.66
CA THR A 76 -10.88 -27.21 19.50
C THR A 76 -11.67 -27.30 20.81
N LEU A 77 -12.87 -27.89 20.80
CA LEU A 77 -13.63 -28.07 22.05
C LEU A 77 -12.90 -29.00 23.02
N PHE A 78 -12.25 -30.05 22.56
CA PHE A 78 -11.52 -30.98 23.40
C PHE A 78 -10.28 -30.34 24.08
N ASP A 79 -9.66 -29.35 23.43
CA ASP A 79 -8.52 -28.64 24.02
C ASP A 79 -8.88 -27.82 25.28
N TYR A 80 -10.17 -27.49 25.45
CA TYR A 80 -10.67 -26.69 26.59
C TYR A 80 -11.50 -27.49 27.60
N GLN A 81 -11.58 -28.81 27.45
CA GLN A 81 -12.27 -29.68 28.38
C GLN A 81 -11.31 -30.42 29.32
N ASP A 82 -11.70 -30.61 30.57
CA ASP A 82 -10.99 -31.53 31.45
C ASP A 82 -11.04 -32.95 30.89
N PRO A 83 -9.90 -33.63 30.63
CA PRO A 83 -9.89 -35.00 30.14
C PRO A 83 -10.74 -35.99 30.94
N LYS A 84 -10.90 -35.75 32.26
CA LYS A 84 -11.74 -36.56 33.14
C LYS A 84 -13.25 -36.40 32.88
N SER A 85 -13.65 -35.34 32.21
CA SER A 85 -15.06 -35.03 31.90
C SER A 85 -15.51 -35.51 30.53
N LEU A 86 -14.64 -36.15 29.74
CA LEU A 86 -14.94 -36.53 28.36
C LEU A 86 -15.86 -37.77 28.20
N GLU A 87 -15.95 -38.65 29.22
CA GLU A 87 -16.65 -39.95 29.08
C GLU A 87 -18.09 -39.84 28.61
N ASP A 88 -18.84 -38.79 28.99
CA ASP A 88 -20.23 -38.58 28.61
C ASP A 88 -20.45 -37.35 27.71
N PHE A 89 -19.40 -36.79 27.16
CA PHE A 89 -19.53 -35.57 26.32
C PHE A 89 -20.06 -35.94 24.93
N ARG A 90 -21.18 -35.34 24.55
CA ARG A 90 -21.75 -35.45 23.21
C ARG A 90 -21.52 -34.19 22.42
N LEU A 91 -20.88 -34.35 21.26
CA LEU A 91 -20.65 -33.25 20.34
C LEU A 91 -21.97 -32.70 19.80
N PRO A 92 -22.15 -31.38 19.71
CA PRO A 92 -23.35 -30.78 19.15
C PRO A 92 -23.36 -30.98 17.62
N LEU A 93 -24.56 -31.10 17.05
CA LEU A 93 -24.69 -31.10 15.59
C LEU A 93 -24.42 -29.68 15.06
N LEU A 94 -23.42 -29.54 14.17
CA LEU A 94 -23.04 -28.26 13.55
C LEU A 94 -23.26 -28.27 12.05
N LYS A 95 -23.00 -29.40 11.35
CA LYS A 95 -23.16 -29.51 9.90
C LYS A 95 -24.61 -29.30 9.51
N ASN A 96 -24.89 -28.42 8.56
CA ASN A 96 -26.20 -27.99 8.07
C ASN A 96 -27.10 -27.25 9.10
N GLU A 97 -26.58 -26.97 10.30
CA GLU A 97 -27.22 -26.08 11.28
C GLU A 97 -26.47 -24.75 11.36
N ASN A 98 -25.23 -24.80 11.83
CA ASN A 98 -24.33 -23.64 11.97
C ASN A 98 -23.33 -23.51 10.82
N ILE A 99 -22.83 -24.65 10.34
CA ILE A 99 -21.85 -24.72 9.26
C ILE A 99 -22.56 -25.28 8.02
N LEU A 100 -22.86 -24.38 7.08
CA LEU A 100 -23.69 -24.66 5.92
C LEU A 100 -22.84 -25.05 4.71
N CYS A 101 -23.24 -26.12 4.01
CA CYS A 101 -22.68 -26.48 2.71
C CYS A 101 -23.54 -25.86 1.59
N GLY A 102 -23.00 -24.85 0.88
CA GLY A 102 -23.72 -24.21 -0.22
C GLY A 102 -23.09 -22.93 -0.74
N ASP A 103 -23.69 -22.42 -1.81
CA ASP A 103 -23.32 -21.13 -2.38
C ASP A 103 -23.84 -19.99 -1.49
N PHE A 104 -22.94 -19.14 -1.04
CA PHE A 104 -23.27 -17.98 -0.20
C PHE A 104 -24.29 -17.03 -0.84
N PHE A 105 -24.41 -17.03 -2.18
CA PHE A 105 -25.38 -16.24 -2.92
C PHE A 105 -26.72 -16.94 -3.15
N ASP A 106 -26.87 -18.19 -2.73
CA ASP A 106 -28.12 -18.94 -2.76
C ASP A 106 -28.96 -18.56 -1.53
N GLU A 107 -30.06 -17.83 -1.75
CA GLU A 107 -30.94 -17.35 -0.68
C GLU A 107 -31.60 -18.51 0.09
N ASP A 108 -31.97 -19.62 -0.60
CA ASP A 108 -32.60 -20.77 0.06
C ASP A 108 -31.63 -21.48 1.00
N LYS A 109 -30.38 -21.61 0.61
CA LYS A 109 -29.32 -22.22 1.44
C LYS A 109 -28.98 -21.36 2.66
N MET A 110 -29.14 -20.02 2.56
CA MET A 110 -28.81 -19.09 3.63
C MET A 110 -29.94 -18.88 4.66
N LYS A 111 -31.13 -19.42 4.44
CA LYS A 111 -32.28 -19.30 5.37
C LYS A 111 -31.95 -19.62 6.83
N PRO A 112 -31.15 -20.65 7.18
CA PRO A 112 -30.82 -20.96 8.57
C PRO A 112 -30.13 -19.83 9.32
N ILE A 113 -29.36 -18.99 8.61
CA ILE A 113 -28.56 -17.91 9.20
C ILE A 113 -29.11 -16.51 8.90
N GLU A 114 -30.18 -16.40 8.10
CA GLU A 114 -30.72 -15.11 7.62
C GLU A 114 -31.15 -14.16 8.76
N LYS A 115 -31.64 -14.73 9.87
CA LYS A 115 -32.15 -13.96 11.02
C LYS A 115 -31.17 -13.88 12.18
N VAL A 116 -29.93 -14.36 11.98
CA VAL A 116 -28.92 -14.33 13.02
C VAL A 116 -28.31 -12.92 13.09
N ASP A 117 -28.32 -12.34 14.28
CA ASP A 117 -27.72 -11.04 14.54
C ASP A 117 -26.22 -11.20 14.79
N PHE A 118 -25.42 -11.08 13.74
CA PHE A 118 -23.96 -11.26 13.82
C PHE A 118 -23.27 -10.07 14.44
N LYS A 119 -22.41 -10.31 15.42
CA LYS A 119 -21.50 -9.31 15.96
C LYS A 119 -20.25 -9.14 15.09
N PHE A 120 -19.75 -10.26 14.54
CA PHE A 120 -18.56 -10.27 13.68
C PHE A 120 -18.82 -11.06 12.40
N ILE A 121 -18.35 -10.53 11.27
CA ILE A 121 -18.24 -11.26 9.99
C ILE A 121 -16.78 -11.22 9.57
N LEU A 122 -16.12 -12.38 9.61
CA LEU A 122 -14.68 -12.53 9.35
C LEU A 122 -14.49 -13.51 8.21
N GLY A 123 -13.54 -13.27 7.29
CA GLY A 123 -13.31 -14.27 6.26
C GLY A 123 -12.24 -13.87 5.24
N ASN A 124 -11.87 -14.88 4.44
CA ASN A 124 -11.05 -14.71 3.25
C ASN A 124 -11.86 -15.20 2.03
N PRO A 125 -12.75 -14.36 1.47
CA PRO A 125 -13.58 -14.74 0.33
C PRO A 125 -12.75 -15.25 -0.84
N PRO A 126 -13.30 -16.12 -1.71
CA PRO A 126 -12.60 -16.56 -2.90
C PRO A 126 -12.29 -15.38 -3.83
N TRP A 127 -11.14 -15.45 -4.53
CA TRP A 127 -10.67 -14.41 -5.44
C TRP A 127 -10.71 -14.86 -6.89
N GLY A 128 -10.85 -13.91 -7.78
CA GLY A 128 -10.77 -14.10 -9.22
C GLY A 128 -12.11 -14.00 -9.94
N SER A 129 -12.04 -14.24 -11.23
CA SER A 129 -13.19 -14.13 -12.12
C SER A 129 -14.05 -15.37 -12.06
N VAL A 130 -15.34 -15.20 -11.77
CA VAL A 130 -16.30 -16.28 -11.75
C VAL A 130 -17.46 -16.05 -12.74
N ASN A 131 -18.15 -17.14 -13.08
CA ASN A 131 -19.25 -17.14 -14.03
C ASN A 131 -20.45 -17.94 -13.48
N GLN A 132 -20.57 -18.05 -12.16
CA GLN A 132 -21.64 -18.77 -11.48
C GLN A 132 -22.97 -18.03 -11.58
N HIS A 133 -24.09 -18.79 -11.63
CA HIS A 133 -25.43 -18.23 -11.85
C HIS A 133 -25.86 -17.31 -10.69
N ASN A 134 -25.76 -17.78 -9.47
CA ASN A 134 -26.21 -17.03 -8.29
C ASN A 134 -25.41 -15.76 -8.08
N TYR A 135 -24.09 -15.80 -8.30
CA TYR A 135 -23.24 -14.62 -8.28
C TYR A 135 -23.69 -13.57 -9.30
N LYS A 136 -23.99 -14.01 -10.55
CA LYS A 136 -24.45 -13.08 -11.59
C LYS A 136 -25.80 -12.48 -11.22
N LYS A 137 -26.76 -13.32 -10.82
CA LYS A 137 -28.07 -12.86 -10.36
C LYS A 137 -27.94 -11.84 -9.24
N TYR A 138 -27.10 -12.11 -8.22
CA TYR A 138 -26.84 -11.18 -7.14
C TYR A 138 -26.32 -9.82 -7.63
N CYS A 139 -25.36 -9.84 -8.56
CA CYS A 139 -24.79 -8.62 -9.12
C CYS A 139 -25.81 -7.85 -9.98
N ASP A 140 -26.59 -8.56 -10.82
CA ASP A 140 -27.59 -7.97 -11.71
C ASP A 140 -28.73 -7.33 -10.91
N ASP A 141 -29.26 -8.02 -9.91
CA ASP A 141 -30.37 -7.55 -9.04
C ASP A 141 -29.97 -6.26 -8.28
N ARG A 142 -28.68 -6.05 -8.03
CA ARG A 142 -28.13 -4.90 -7.26
C ARG A 142 -27.39 -3.86 -8.11
N ASN A 143 -27.43 -4.02 -9.43
CA ASN A 143 -26.68 -3.18 -10.38
C ASN A 143 -25.19 -3.07 -10.04
N VAL A 144 -24.57 -4.18 -9.63
CA VAL A 144 -23.14 -4.24 -9.28
C VAL A 144 -22.33 -4.68 -10.48
N ILE A 145 -21.44 -3.82 -10.95
CA ILE A 145 -20.45 -4.17 -11.95
C ILE A 145 -19.14 -4.50 -11.23
N ALA A 146 -18.91 -5.77 -10.94
CA ALA A 146 -17.62 -6.21 -10.42
C ALA A 146 -16.57 -6.19 -11.53
N GLN A 147 -15.53 -5.35 -11.37
CA GLN A 147 -14.46 -5.30 -12.35
C GLN A 147 -13.79 -6.67 -12.49
N ASP A 148 -13.53 -7.09 -13.73
CA ASP A 148 -12.94 -8.39 -14.05
C ASP A 148 -13.75 -9.59 -13.49
N ARG A 149 -15.03 -9.39 -13.12
CA ARG A 149 -15.92 -10.37 -12.46
C ARG A 149 -15.33 -10.90 -11.13
N GLU A 150 -14.65 -10.04 -10.39
CA GLU A 150 -14.01 -10.39 -9.12
C GLU A 150 -15.07 -10.74 -8.07
N ILE A 151 -15.13 -12.01 -7.66
CA ILE A 151 -16.18 -12.53 -6.77
C ILE A 151 -16.09 -11.92 -5.36
N SER A 152 -14.90 -11.61 -4.87
CA SER A 152 -14.70 -10.99 -3.55
C SER A 152 -15.44 -9.67 -3.38
N VAL A 153 -15.71 -8.96 -4.49
CA VAL A 153 -16.54 -7.74 -4.51
C VAL A 153 -17.97 -8.03 -4.09
N ALA A 154 -18.57 -9.10 -4.59
CA ALA A 154 -19.92 -9.48 -4.22
C ALA A 154 -20.01 -9.96 -2.77
N PHE A 155 -19.01 -10.70 -2.27
CA PHE A 155 -18.91 -11.04 -0.85
C PHE A 155 -18.86 -9.79 0.01
N LEU A 156 -18.01 -8.82 -0.32
CA LEU A 156 -17.88 -7.55 0.40
C LEU A 156 -19.22 -6.80 0.48
N LEU A 157 -20.01 -6.82 -0.58
CA LEU A 157 -21.32 -6.16 -0.59
C LEU A 157 -22.39 -6.97 0.16
N LYS A 158 -22.40 -8.30 0.02
CA LYS A 158 -23.38 -9.14 0.69
C LYS A 158 -23.20 -9.15 2.21
N VAL A 159 -21.98 -9.12 2.73
CA VAL A 159 -21.76 -9.03 4.19
C VAL A 159 -22.24 -7.70 4.76
N GLN A 160 -22.19 -6.60 3.97
CA GLN A 160 -22.79 -5.33 4.38
C GLN A 160 -24.32 -5.40 4.48
N GLU A 161 -24.96 -6.21 3.65
CA GLU A 161 -26.43 -6.39 3.64
C GLU A 161 -26.91 -7.30 4.79
N ILE A 162 -26.10 -8.29 5.17
CA ILE A 162 -26.37 -9.21 6.28
C ILE A 162 -26.10 -8.55 7.63
N GLY A 163 -25.09 -7.70 7.71
CA GLY A 163 -24.69 -7.04 8.94
C GLY A 163 -25.66 -5.94 9.37
N ASN A 164 -25.81 -5.77 10.68
CA ASN A 164 -26.49 -4.62 11.28
C ASN A 164 -25.49 -3.49 11.63
N PRO A 165 -25.93 -2.29 12.08
CA PRO A 165 -25.05 -1.17 12.39
C PRO A 165 -23.94 -1.45 13.43
N ASN A 166 -24.06 -2.50 14.24
CA ASN A 166 -23.07 -2.91 15.24
C ASN A 166 -22.22 -4.10 14.79
N THR A 167 -22.46 -4.62 13.60
CA THR A 167 -21.67 -5.72 13.04
C THR A 167 -20.33 -5.20 12.56
N GLU A 168 -19.25 -5.79 13.06
CA GLU A 168 -17.89 -5.58 12.59
C GLU A 168 -17.52 -6.62 11.53
N CYS A 169 -17.23 -6.15 10.33
CA CYS A 169 -16.75 -6.99 9.23
C CYS A 169 -15.24 -6.85 9.08
N SER A 170 -14.53 -7.96 8.88
CA SER A 170 -13.10 -7.94 8.55
C SER A 170 -12.80 -9.00 7.49
N LEU A 171 -12.52 -8.55 6.27
CA LEU A 171 -12.34 -9.42 5.11
C LEU A 171 -10.97 -9.25 4.48
N VAL A 172 -10.35 -10.38 4.11
CA VAL A 172 -9.14 -10.39 3.29
C VAL A 172 -9.56 -10.24 1.82
N ILE A 173 -9.15 -9.18 1.17
CA ILE A 173 -9.55 -8.83 -0.19
C ILE A 173 -8.35 -8.64 -1.12
N PRO A 174 -8.52 -8.81 -2.44
CA PRO A 174 -7.49 -8.41 -3.39
C PRO A 174 -7.33 -6.88 -3.37
N SER A 175 -6.19 -6.38 -2.90
CA SER A 175 -5.99 -4.93 -2.72
C SER A 175 -6.08 -4.12 -4.02
N LYS A 176 -5.90 -4.76 -5.16
CA LYS A 176 -6.09 -4.14 -6.49
C LYS A 176 -7.45 -3.42 -6.67
N ILE A 177 -8.50 -3.86 -5.95
CA ILE A 177 -9.81 -3.19 -6.02
C ILE A 177 -9.79 -1.79 -5.38
N LEU A 178 -8.82 -1.54 -4.49
CA LEU A 178 -8.63 -0.26 -3.83
C LEU A 178 -7.88 0.77 -4.70
N TYR A 179 -7.13 0.32 -5.73
CA TYR A 179 -6.22 1.20 -6.48
C TYR A 179 -6.57 1.37 -7.96
N LYS A 180 -7.37 0.47 -8.55
CA LYS A 180 -7.70 0.57 -9.97
C LYS A 180 -8.60 1.79 -10.26
N GLY A 181 -8.15 2.68 -11.16
CA GLY A 181 -8.88 3.88 -11.59
C GLY A 181 -10.01 3.64 -12.60
N LYS A 182 -10.50 2.39 -12.79
CA LYS A 182 -11.63 2.10 -13.67
C LYS A 182 -12.96 2.37 -12.98
N SER A 183 -13.94 2.87 -13.74
CA SER A 183 -15.25 3.27 -13.22
C SER A 183 -15.93 2.28 -12.27
N PRO A 184 -15.93 0.94 -12.52
CA PRO A 184 -16.53 0.00 -11.58
C PRO A 184 -15.84 -0.05 -10.21
N SER A 185 -14.49 0.02 -10.18
CA SER A 185 -13.74 0.03 -8.92
C SER A 185 -13.94 1.33 -8.14
N VAL A 186 -13.98 2.46 -8.83
CA VAL A 186 -14.28 3.76 -8.22
C VAL A 186 -15.70 3.77 -7.63
N ALA A 187 -16.68 3.26 -8.38
CA ALA A 187 -18.07 3.16 -7.89
C ALA A 187 -18.19 2.26 -6.66
N LEU A 188 -17.47 1.12 -6.64
CA LEU A 188 -17.42 0.23 -5.48
C LEU A 188 -16.85 0.95 -4.25
N ARG A 189 -15.70 1.63 -4.38
CA ARG A 189 -15.09 2.37 -3.27
C ARG A 189 -16.02 3.46 -2.72
N LYS A 190 -16.68 4.21 -3.60
CA LYS A 190 -17.67 5.22 -3.19
C LYS A 190 -18.85 4.59 -2.45
N ARG A 191 -19.39 3.46 -2.94
CA ARG A 191 -20.47 2.73 -2.26
C ARG A 191 -20.04 2.25 -0.87
N LEU A 192 -18.84 1.67 -0.76
CA LEU A 192 -18.27 1.23 0.51
C LEU A 192 -18.15 2.40 1.49
N LEU A 193 -17.49 3.50 1.09
CA LEU A 193 -17.30 4.69 1.93
C LEU A 193 -18.62 5.36 2.35
N THR A 194 -19.67 5.27 1.53
CA THR A 194 -20.95 5.91 1.82
C THR A 194 -21.79 5.08 2.79
N ASN A 195 -21.68 3.74 2.73
CA ASN A 195 -22.56 2.83 3.45
C ASN A 195 -21.93 2.22 4.71
N THR A 196 -20.59 2.31 4.85
CA THR A 196 -19.88 1.71 5.97
C THR A 196 -19.00 2.75 6.68
N GLN A 197 -18.69 2.47 7.93
CA GLN A 197 -17.66 3.15 8.69
C GLN A 197 -16.40 2.27 8.65
N LEU A 198 -15.39 2.70 7.86
CA LEU A 198 -14.12 1.99 7.78
C LEU A 198 -13.34 2.20 9.08
N GLU A 199 -13.02 1.11 9.77
CA GLU A 199 -12.20 1.16 10.98
C GLU A 199 -10.71 1.06 10.64
N GLN A 200 -10.36 0.05 9.83
CA GLN A 200 -8.95 -0.24 9.53
C GLN A 200 -8.78 -0.78 8.10
N ILE A 201 -7.70 -0.37 7.47
CA ILE A 201 -7.17 -0.95 6.24
C ILE A 201 -5.76 -1.45 6.56
N LEU A 202 -5.54 -2.75 6.46
CA LEU A 202 -4.22 -3.35 6.60
C LEU A 202 -3.73 -3.79 5.23
N GLU A 203 -2.85 -2.99 4.62
CA GLU A 203 -2.26 -3.24 3.31
C GLU A 203 -1.03 -4.15 3.46
N ILE A 204 -1.08 -5.32 2.85
CA ILE A 204 -0.05 -6.36 2.98
C ILE A 204 0.61 -6.74 1.65
N SER A 205 0.32 -6.02 0.56
CA SER A 205 0.77 -6.37 -0.79
C SER A 205 2.29 -6.47 -0.91
N ALA A 206 3.03 -5.53 -0.29
CA ALA A 206 4.49 -5.52 -0.35
C ALA A 206 5.14 -6.72 0.33
N VAL A 207 4.48 -7.31 1.32
CA VAL A 207 4.97 -8.45 2.13
C VAL A 207 4.21 -9.76 1.87
N ARG A 208 3.25 -9.77 0.93
CA ARG A 208 2.34 -10.91 0.69
C ARG A 208 3.04 -12.25 0.44
N LYS A 209 4.17 -12.23 -0.29
CA LYS A 209 4.92 -13.46 -0.62
C LYS A 209 5.55 -14.11 0.60
N GLN A 210 5.84 -13.33 1.62
CA GLN A 210 6.40 -13.81 2.89
C GLN A 210 5.28 -14.31 3.82
N ILE A 211 4.10 -13.69 3.78
CA ILE A 211 2.94 -14.07 4.61
C ILE A 211 2.21 -15.27 4.00
N PHE A 212 1.96 -15.25 2.69
CA PHE A 212 1.24 -16.30 1.99
C PHE A 212 2.18 -16.99 1.00
N LYS A 213 2.55 -18.24 1.27
CA LYS A 213 3.37 -19.04 0.35
C LYS A 213 2.66 -19.21 -0.99
N GLY A 214 3.33 -18.78 -2.08
CA GLY A 214 2.79 -18.88 -3.44
C GLY A 214 1.76 -17.80 -3.84
N ALA A 215 1.46 -16.83 -2.98
CA ALA A 215 0.54 -15.74 -3.32
C ALA A 215 1.12 -14.83 -4.41
N VAL A 216 0.41 -14.73 -5.53
CA VAL A 216 0.74 -13.81 -6.62
C VAL A 216 -0.08 -12.52 -6.49
N ALA A 217 -1.36 -12.63 -6.14
CA ALA A 217 -2.26 -11.50 -6.03
C ALA A 217 -1.94 -10.64 -4.80
N PRO A 218 -1.99 -9.30 -4.95
CA PRO A 218 -1.84 -8.37 -3.83
C PRO A 218 -3.05 -8.44 -2.90
N ALA A 219 -2.83 -8.28 -1.61
CA ALA A 219 -3.84 -8.47 -0.58
C ALA A 219 -3.92 -7.32 0.42
N ALA A 220 -5.12 -7.05 0.91
CA ALA A 220 -5.37 -6.17 2.04
C ALA A 220 -6.44 -6.77 2.95
N VAL A 221 -6.42 -6.41 4.24
CA VAL A 221 -7.54 -6.68 5.15
C VAL A 221 -8.33 -5.39 5.33
N LEU A 222 -9.63 -5.47 5.09
CA LEU A 222 -10.54 -4.35 5.21
C LEU A 222 -11.48 -4.60 6.39
N SER A 223 -11.43 -3.74 7.41
CA SER A 223 -12.28 -3.81 8.59
C SER A 223 -13.22 -2.61 8.66
N PHE A 224 -14.52 -2.86 8.88
CA PHE A 224 -15.56 -1.83 8.87
C PHE A 224 -16.78 -2.22 9.69
N LEU A 225 -17.54 -1.22 10.11
CA LEU A 225 -18.89 -1.37 10.67
C LEU A 225 -19.94 -1.17 9.56
N CYS A 226 -21.03 -1.95 9.62
CA CYS A 226 -22.15 -1.88 8.67
C CYS A 226 -23.08 -0.67 8.94
N LYS A 227 -22.50 0.50 9.13
CA LYS A 227 -23.21 1.77 9.34
C LYS A 227 -22.51 2.91 8.63
N LYS A 228 -23.23 4.00 8.38
CA LYS A 228 -22.62 5.22 7.84
C LYS A 228 -21.62 5.82 8.81
N SER A 229 -20.51 6.33 8.27
CA SER A 229 -19.45 6.97 9.04
C SER A 229 -19.88 8.33 9.61
N ALA A 230 -19.39 8.67 10.79
CA ALA A 230 -19.43 10.04 11.29
C ALA A 230 -18.47 10.94 10.49
N LEU A 231 -18.79 12.25 10.38
CA LEU A 231 -18.01 13.21 9.58
C LEU A 231 -16.54 13.31 9.98
N ASN A 232 -16.24 13.19 11.27
CA ASN A 232 -14.88 13.29 11.79
C ASN A 232 -14.21 11.95 12.03
N HIS A 233 -14.83 10.85 11.61
CA HIS A 233 -14.26 9.52 11.77
C HIS A 233 -12.95 9.38 11.00
N LYS A 234 -11.93 8.81 11.65
CA LYS A 234 -10.62 8.54 11.08
C LYS A 234 -10.44 7.04 10.85
N VAL A 235 -10.07 6.69 9.65
CA VAL A 235 -9.68 5.34 9.26
C VAL A 235 -8.23 5.11 9.66
N GLU A 236 -7.92 4.01 10.33
CA GLU A 236 -6.56 3.56 10.56
C GLU A 236 -6.04 2.83 9.31
N TYR A 237 -5.10 3.44 8.61
CA TYR A 237 -4.46 2.86 7.43
C TYR A 237 -3.06 2.35 7.78
N ILE A 238 -2.87 1.03 7.75
CA ILE A 238 -1.59 0.38 8.05
C ILE A 238 -1.04 -0.22 6.76
N SER A 239 0.16 0.20 6.37
CA SER A 239 0.85 -0.27 5.18
C SER A 239 2.12 -1.00 5.55
N LEU A 240 2.11 -2.33 5.50
CA LEU A 240 3.27 -3.16 5.83
C LEU A 240 4.35 -3.06 4.76
N LYS A 241 5.59 -2.89 5.19
CA LYS A 241 6.76 -2.82 4.30
C LYS A 241 7.74 -3.95 4.57
N PRO A 242 8.52 -4.39 3.57
CA PRO A 242 9.57 -5.37 3.77
C PRO A 242 10.58 -4.88 4.81
N ASN A 243 10.95 -5.76 5.74
CA ASN A 243 11.99 -5.48 6.73
C ASN A 243 12.85 -6.73 6.97
N LYS A 244 13.99 -6.55 7.62
CA LYS A 244 14.93 -7.65 7.91
C LYS A 244 14.35 -8.73 8.82
N TYR A 245 13.48 -8.37 9.76
CA TYR A 245 12.89 -9.28 10.73
C TYR A 245 11.93 -10.27 10.06
N LEU A 246 11.15 -9.80 9.09
CA LEU A 246 10.24 -10.64 8.30
C LEU A 246 11.03 -11.69 7.50
N LYS A 247 12.15 -11.28 6.88
CA LYS A 247 12.99 -12.17 6.07
C LYS A 247 13.73 -13.22 6.92
N LEU A 248 14.24 -12.83 8.08
CA LEU A 248 15.08 -13.69 8.93
C LEU A 248 14.28 -14.56 9.90
N PHE A 249 13.20 -14.03 10.47
CA PHE A 249 12.47 -14.65 11.58
C PHE A 249 10.99 -14.88 11.29
N GLY A 250 10.47 -14.47 10.14
CA GLY A 250 9.04 -14.53 9.84
C GLY A 250 8.20 -13.57 10.71
N VAL A 251 8.83 -12.57 11.31
CA VAL A 251 8.19 -11.58 12.20
C VAL A 251 7.83 -10.33 11.42
N ILE A 252 6.58 -9.91 11.52
CA ILE A 252 6.07 -8.68 10.92
C ILE A 252 6.26 -7.54 11.91
N MET A 253 7.11 -6.59 11.56
CA MET A 253 7.33 -5.38 12.34
C MET A 253 6.53 -4.23 11.72
N ILE A 254 5.62 -3.65 12.48
CA ILE A 254 4.86 -2.45 12.12
C ILE A 254 5.60 -1.26 12.68
N GLU A 255 6.08 -0.39 11.80
CA GLU A 255 6.79 0.83 12.20
C GLU A 255 5.81 2.00 12.35
N PRO A 256 6.16 3.06 13.11
CA PRO A 256 5.27 4.20 13.32
C PRO A 256 4.81 4.87 12.03
N ASP A 257 5.68 4.90 11.00
CA ASP A 257 5.40 5.49 9.69
C ASP A 257 4.50 4.61 8.80
N ASP A 258 4.29 3.36 9.18
CA ASP A 258 3.35 2.46 8.51
C ASP A 258 1.90 2.77 8.88
N ILE A 259 1.66 3.41 10.02
CA ILE A 259 0.32 3.70 10.56
C ILE A 259 -0.06 5.14 10.25
N LYS A 260 -1.23 5.33 9.64
CA LYS A 260 -1.78 6.64 9.30
C LYS A 260 -3.24 6.72 9.71
N TYR A 261 -3.66 7.86 10.22
CA TYR A 261 -5.05 8.14 10.60
C TYR A 261 -5.61 9.19 9.68
N VAL A 262 -6.57 8.83 8.83
CA VAL A 262 -7.09 9.68 7.76
C VAL A 262 -8.61 9.77 7.84
N LYS A 263 -9.18 10.98 7.76
CA LYS A 263 -10.64 11.16 7.74
C LYS A 263 -11.25 10.40 6.57
N GLN A 264 -12.30 9.61 6.83
CA GLN A 264 -12.98 8.83 5.79
C GLN A 264 -13.55 9.70 4.66
N THR A 265 -13.95 10.93 4.95
CA THR A 265 -14.46 11.89 3.97
C THR A 265 -13.41 12.25 2.91
N LEU A 266 -12.11 12.29 3.26
CA LEU A 266 -11.04 12.58 2.30
C LEU A 266 -10.92 11.51 1.21
N PHE A 267 -11.20 10.24 1.51
CA PHE A 267 -11.23 9.17 0.51
C PHE A 267 -12.39 9.31 -0.48
N LEU A 268 -13.54 9.90 -0.06
CA LEU A 268 -14.68 10.18 -0.95
C LEU A 268 -14.35 11.29 -1.94
N GLU A 269 -13.60 12.29 -1.50
CA GLU A 269 -13.23 13.45 -2.28
C GLU A 269 -12.06 13.17 -3.22
N ASN A 270 -11.14 12.26 -2.82
CA ASN A 270 -9.86 12.04 -3.50
C ASN A 270 -9.56 10.55 -3.64
N ASP A 271 -9.84 10.00 -4.82
CA ASP A 271 -9.67 8.57 -5.10
C ASP A 271 -8.19 8.13 -5.09
N ASP A 272 -7.24 9.01 -5.46
CA ASP A 272 -5.81 8.71 -5.46
C ASP A 272 -5.24 8.48 -4.04
N LEU A 273 -5.94 8.96 -3.02
CA LEU A 273 -5.51 8.83 -1.62
C LEU A 273 -5.32 7.36 -1.21
N TRP A 274 -6.15 6.45 -1.72
CA TRP A 274 -6.01 5.02 -1.47
C TRP A 274 -4.62 4.49 -1.83
N LYS A 275 -4.08 4.91 -2.98
CA LYS A 275 -2.77 4.47 -3.45
C LYS A 275 -1.64 5.24 -2.79
N ILE A 276 -1.77 6.55 -2.64
CA ILE A 276 -0.76 7.40 -2.02
C ILE A 276 -0.43 6.91 -0.60
N LEU A 277 -1.44 6.54 0.20
CA LEU A 277 -1.23 6.08 1.58
C LEU A 277 -0.49 4.75 1.70
N VAL A 278 -0.35 3.99 0.64
CA VAL A 278 0.46 2.76 0.69
C VAL A 278 1.92 3.08 0.98
N TYR A 279 2.48 4.08 0.33
CA TYR A 279 3.90 4.42 0.42
C TYR A 279 4.18 5.83 0.91
N GLY A 280 3.26 6.74 0.69
CA GLY A 280 3.30 8.13 1.12
C GLY A 280 2.43 8.42 2.33
N GLY A 281 2.19 9.70 2.55
CA GLY A 281 1.33 10.22 3.61
C GLY A 281 0.61 11.50 3.20
N TYR A 282 0.15 12.27 4.19
CA TYR A 282 -0.55 13.53 3.97
C TYR A 282 0.26 14.53 3.13
N TRP A 283 1.55 14.64 3.39
CA TRP A 283 2.44 15.57 2.67
C TRP A 283 2.59 15.22 1.19
N ASP A 284 2.68 13.92 0.87
CA ASP A 284 2.71 13.45 -0.51
C ASP A 284 1.39 13.74 -1.22
N PHE A 285 0.27 13.56 -0.54
CA PHE A 285 -1.04 13.88 -1.07
C PHE A 285 -1.20 15.38 -1.37
N GLU A 286 -0.82 16.26 -0.45
CA GLU A 286 -0.87 17.72 -0.65
C GLU A 286 0.06 18.17 -1.77
N LEU A 287 1.26 17.60 -1.83
CA LEU A 287 2.22 17.87 -2.90
C LEU A 287 1.64 17.51 -4.27
N LEU A 288 1.15 16.27 -4.44
CA LEU A 288 0.58 15.79 -5.69
C LEU A 288 -0.68 16.58 -6.08
N SER A 289 -1.53 16.91 -5.12
CA SER A 289 -2.72 17.75 -5.35
C SER A 289 -2.33 19.16 -5.82
N THR A 290 -1.26 19.73 -5.27
CA THR A 290 -0.71 21.03 -5.70
C THR A 290 -0.11 20.94 -7.10
N MET A 291 0.63 19.88 -7.40
CA MET A 291 1.19 19.65 -8.72
C MET A 291 0.11 19.52 -9.80
N HIS A 292 -0.95 18.76 -9.55
CA HIS A 292 -2.07 18.64 -10.50
C HIS A 292 -2.78 19.99 -10.77
N LYS A 293 -2.75 20.92 -9.82
CA LYS A 293 -3.30 22.27 -10.02
C LYS A 293 -2.34 23.19 -10.77
N LYS A 294 -1.03 23.02 -10.57
CA LYS A 294 0.01 23.93 -11.10
C LYS A 294 0.46 23.56 -12.51
N PHE A 295 0.52 22.27 -12.81
CA PHE A 295 1.08 21.76 -14.06
C PHE A 295 -0.01 21.17 -14.96
N LYS A 296 0.18 21.25 -16.30
CA LYS A 296 -0.57 20.47 -17.26
C LYS A 296 -0.26 18.98 -17.06
N THR A 297 -1.15 18.11 -17.53
CA THR A 297 -0.90 16.67 -17.56
C THR A 297 -0.23 16.25 -18.87
N ILE A 298 0.37 15.05 -18.89
CA ILE A 298 0.85 14.45 -20.15
C ILE A 298 -0.28 14.34 -21.18
N LYS A 299 -1.52 14.08 -20.73
CA LYS A 299 -2.71 14.03 -21.57
C LYS A 299 -2.99 15.38 -22.25
N ASP A 300 -2.87 16.49 -21.54
CA ASP A 300 -3.07 17.83 -22.09
C ASP A 300 -2.06 18.10 -23.20
N VAL A 301 -0.78 17.78 -22.95
CA VAL A 301 0.31 17.97 -23.90
C VAL A 301 0.18 17.05 -25.11
N THR A 302 -0.18 15.78 -24.92
CA THR A 302 -0.42 14.87 -26.04
C THR A 302 -1.59 15.32 -26.90
N SER A 303 -2.62 15.91 -26.30
CA SER A 303 -3.77 16.47 -27.01
C SER A 303 -3.40 17.74 -27.79
N GLU A 304 -2.68 18.67 -27.18
CA GLU A 304 -2.23 19.93 -27.78
C GLU A 304 -1.35 19.70 -29.02
N HIS A 305 -0.39 18.79 -28.90
CA HIS A 305 0.56 18.44 -29.95
C HIS A 305 0.06 17.32 -30.87
N LYS A 306 -1.18 16.82 -30.67
CA LYS A 306 -1.77 15.69 -31.41
C LYS A 306 -0.85 14.45 -31.42
N LEU A 307 -0.15 14.20 -30.30
CA LEU A 307 0.69 13.03 -30.14
C LEU A 307 -0.16 11.78 -29.95
N ILE A 308 0.36 10.64 -30.40
CA ILE A 308 -0.34 9.36 -30.27
C ILE A 308 0.32 8.53 -29.17
N LEU A 309 -0.36 8.35 -28.05
CA LEU A 309 0.07 7.49 -26.94
C LEU A 309 -0.60 6.12 -27.07
N LYS A 310 0.16 5.08 -27.45
CA LYS A 310 -0.34 3.72 -27.69
C LYS A 310 0.68 2.67 -27.26
N LYS A 311 0.18 1.44 -27.05
CA LYS A 311 1.01 0.23 -26.90
C LYS A 311 1.11 -0.52 -28.20
N GLY A 312 2.18 -1.33 -28.37
CA GLY A 312 2.41 -2.13 -29.54
C GLY A 312 1.38 -3.25 -29.78
N LEU A 313 1.62 -4.03 -30.84
CA LEU A 313 0.78 -5.16 -31.25
C LEU A 313 0.89 -6.35 -30.29
N GLN A 314 -0.05 -7.29 -30.39
CA GLN A 314 -0.02 -8.55 -29.67
C GLN A 314 0.06 -9.70 -30.67
N ASP A 315 1.28 -10.23 -30.87
CA ASP A 315 1.62 -11.24 -31.88
C ASP A 315 1.34 -12.69 -31.48
N SER A 316 0.67 -12.91 -30.34
CA SER A 316 0.13 -14.24 -30.00
C SER A 316 -0.97 -14.66 -31.00
N ASP A 317 -1.25 -15.95 -31.05
CA ASP A 317 -2.24 -16.49 -31.99
C ASP A 317 -3.60 -15.83 -31.84
N GLY A 318 -4.20 -15.50 -32.97
CA GLY A 318 -5.47 -14.78 -33.05
C GLY A 318 -6.00 -14.69 -34.46
N SER A 319 -7.14 -14.00 -34.61
CA SER A 319 -7.91 -13.91 -35.86
C SER A 319 -7.80 -12.56 -36.57
N LYS A 320 -7.00 -11.60 -36.08
CA LYS A 320 -6.87 -10.29 -36.70
C LYS A 320 -5.84 -10.34 -37.83
N ASP A 321 -6.23 -9.89 -39.01
CA ASP A 321 -5.33 -9.81 -40.15
C ASP A 321 -4.15 -8.86 -39.88
N ALA A 322 -2.95 -9.37 -40.07
CA ALA A 322 -1.69 -8.66 -39.97
C ALA A 322 -0.78 -8.90 -41.16
N SER A 323 -1.33 -9.39 -42.29
CA SER A 323 -0.58 -9.70 -43.51
C SER A 323 0.26 -8.53 -43.99
N HIS A 324 -0.24 -7.30 -43.84
CA HIS A 324 0.45 -6.05 -44.20
C HIS A 324 1.67 -5.73 -43.30
N LEU A 325 1.82 -6.42 -42.16
CA LEU A 325 2.95 -6.29 -41.23
C LEU A 325 3.97 -7.44 -41.36
N THR A 326 3.59 -8.51 -42.07
CA THR A 326 4.44 -9.70 -42.29
C THR A 326 5.72 -9.33 -43.02
N GLY A 327 6.84 -9.90 -42.60
CA GLY A 327 8.18 -9.62 -43.11
C GLY A 327 8.86 -8.37 -42.54
N ARG A 328 8.18 -7.56 -41.73
CA ARG A 328 8.76 -6.38 -41.11
C ARG A 328 9.55 -6.73 -39.81
N LYS A 329 10.54 -5.89 -39.50
CA LYS A 329 11.34 -6.00 -38.26
C LYS A 329 10.50 -5.65 -37.04
N ILE A 330 10.43 -6.55 -36.05
CA ILE A 330 9.76 -6.34 -34.78
C ILE A 330 10.79 -6.37 -33.63
N LEU A 331 10.83 -5.32 -32.82
CA LEU A 331 11.78 -5.16 -31.75
C LEU A 331 11.70 -6.27 -30.70
N ASP A 332 12.85 -6.73 -30.23
CA ASP A 332 12.98 -7.53 -29.03
C ASP A 332 12.80 -6.61 -27.80
N SER A 333 11.74 -6.80 -27.05
CA SER A 333 11.38 -5.93 -25.93
C SER A 333 12.44 -5.84 -24.82
N ASP A 334 13.21 -6.91 -24.63
CA ASP A 334 14.17 -6.99 -23.54
C ASP A 334 15.52 -6.36 -23.92
N LYS A 335 15.91 -6.48 -25.20
CA LYS A 335 17.25 -6.11 -25.67
C LYS A 335 17.30 -4.80 -26.46
N ALA A 336 16.14 -4.34 -26.99
CA ALA A 336 16.11 -3.18 -27.89
C ALA A 336 16.11 -1.84 -27.17
N ILE A 337 15.56 -1.76 -25.95
CA ILE A 337 15.32 -0.48 -25.25
C ILE A 337 15.87 -0.56 -23.83
N ASP A 338 16.66 0.46 -23.47
CA ASP A 338 17.05 0.77 -22.11
C ASP A 338 17.06 2.28 -21.89
N HIS A 339 17.48 2.77 -20.72
CA HIS A 339 17.58 4.19 -20.41
C HIS A 339 18.40 4.93 -21.46
N PHE A 340 17.75 5.77 -22.26
CA PHE A 340 18.35 6.53 -23.37
C PHE A 340 19.11 5.68 -24.39
N TYR A 341 18.95 4.36 -24.36
CA TYR A 341 19.67 3.45 -25.24
C TYR A 341 18.70 2.70 -26.18
N PHE A 342 19.05 2.68 -27.45
CA PHE A 342 18.31 1.97 -28.49
C PHE A 342 19.22 1.05 -29.30
N ASN A 343 18.95 -0.25 -29.22
CA ASN A 343 19.65 -1.24 -30.04
C ASN A 343 18.80 -1.63 -31.27
N GLU A 344 19.10 -1.01 -32.39
CA GLU A 344 18.40 -1.25 -33.68
C GLU A 344 18.59 -2.67 -34.23
N ASN A 345 19.61 -3.40 -33.78
CA ASN A 345 19.91 -4.76 -34.23
C ASN A 345 19.20 -5.84 -33.37
N ALA A 346 18.56 -5.45 -32.28
CA ALA A 346 17.80 -6.35 -31.42
C ALA A 346 16.34 -6.49 -31.94
N TYR A 347 16.16 -7.23 -33.02
CA TYR A 347 14.85 -7.50 -33.62
C TYR A 347 14.72 -8.94 -34.11
N SER A 348 13.49 -9.36 -34.34
CA SER A 348 13.10 -10.53 -35.11
C SER A 348 12.21 -10.12 -36.29
N ILE A 349 11.91 -11.06 -37.18
CA ILE A 349 10.98 -10.82 -38.29
C ILE A 349 9.59 -11.31 -37.90
N LEU A 350 8.56 -10.50 -38.10
CA LEU A 350 7.19 -10.91 -37.90
C LEU A 350 6.74 -11.83 -39.05
N ASN A 351 6.59 -13.14 -38.77
CA ASN A 351 6.24 -14.16 -39.78
C ASN A 351 4.77 -14.58 -39.72
N LYS A 352 3.92 -13.90 -38.94
CA LYS A 352 2.50 -14.25 -38.77
C LYS A 352 1.62 -13.35 -39.62
N ALA A 353 0.74 -13.95 -40.41
CA ALA A 353 -0.30 -13.24 -41.17
C ALA A 353 -1.53 -12.87 -40.33
N THR A 354 -1.76 -13.60 -39.23
CA THR A 354 -2.84 -13.32 -38.28
C THR A 354 -2.30 -13.25 -36.84
N ILE A 355 -2.79 -12.30 -36.05
CA ILE A 355 -2.36 -12.05 -34.67
C ILE A 355 -3.58 -11.74 -33.81
N ARG A 356 -3.37 -11.73 -32.48
CA ARG A 356 -4.45 -11.46 -31.52
C ARG A 356 -4.94 -10.01 -31.58
N ARG A 357 -4.04 -9.02 -31.77
CA ARG A 357 -4.41 -7.61 -31.86
C ARG A 357 -3.40 -6.83 -32.70
N THR A 358 -3.93 -6.14 -33.68
CA THR A 358 -3.23 -5.09 -34.45
C THR A 358 -3.41 -3.74 -33.78
N VAL A 359 -2.61 -2.77 -34.19
CA VAL A 359 -2.72 -1.36 -33.82
C VAL A 359 -2.61 -0.52 -35.08
N ILE A 360 -3.03 0.73 -35.05
CA ILE A 360 -2.96 1.64 -36.16
C ILE A 360 -1.53 1.72 -36.72
N PRO A 361 -1.32 1.61 -38.04
CA PRO A 361 0.01 1.52 -38.66
C PRO A 361 0.91 2.73 -38.38
N GLU A 362 0.33 3.90 -38.17
CA GLU A 362 1.04 5.16 -37.95
C GLU A 362 1.96 5.14 -36.75
N ILE A 363 1.64 4.34 -35.72
CA ILE A 363 2.50 4.25 -34.50
C ILE A 363 3.85 3.60 -34.77
N TYR A 364 4.03 2.93 -35.88
CA TYR A 364 5.27 2.27 -36.28
C TYR A 364 6.16 3.13 -37.16
N GLN A 365 5.77 4.38 -37.40
CA GLN A 365 6.53 5.38 -38.11
C GLN A 365 7.10 6.40 -37.16
N ALA A 366 8.43 6.57 -37.16
CA ALA A 366 9.12 7.56 -36.37
C ALA A 366 8.79 9.01 -36.80
N PRO A 367 9.06 10.04 -36.00
CA PRO A 367 9.76 10.02 -34.71
C PRO A 367 8.83 9.65 -33.55
N TYR A 368 9.39 9.00 -32.55
CA TYR A 368 8.67 8.66 -31.33
C TYR A 368 9.60 8.47 -30.13
N VAL A 369 9.02 8.52 -28.93
CA VAL A 369 9.61 7.99 -27.72
C VAL A 369 9.05 6.59 -27.51
N LEU A 370 9.92 5.58 -27.51
CA LEU A 370 9.60 4.21 -27.13
C LEU A 370 9.96 4.01 -25.67
N PHE A 371 9.10 3.32 -24.91
CA PHE A 371 9.39 3.01 -23.51
C PHE A 371 8.80 1.65 -23.09
N LYS A 372 9.51 0.96 -22.19
CA LYS A 372 9.04 -0.32 -21.67
C LYS A 372 7.80 -0.13 -20.81
N LYS A 373 6.88 -1.09 -20.89
CA LYS A 373 5.74 -1.17 -19.98
C LYS A 373 6.19 -1.54 -18.55
N GLY A 374 7.19 -2.42 -18.42
CA GLY A 374 7.81 -2.77 -17.15
C GLY A 374 8.72 -1.67 -16.65
N LEU A 375 8.60 -1.32 -15.38
CA LEU A 375 9.50 -0.40 -14.69
C LEU A 375 10.86 -1.08 -14.43
N ASP A 376 11.90 -0.31 -14.20
CA ASP A 376 13.16 -0.85 -13.74
C ASP A 376 12.99 -1.43 -12.33
N CYS A 377 13.52 -2.62 -12.09
CA CYS A 377 13.37 -3.32 -10.80
C CYS A 377 14.28 -2.78 -9.70
N THR A 378 15.21 -1.88 -10.02
CA THR A 378 16.18 -1.32 -9.08
C THR A 378 15.73 0.03 -8.50
N ASP A 379 14.95 0.81 -9.26
CA ASP A 379 14.61 2.19 -8.90
C ASP A 379 13.23 2.67 -9.39
N TYR A 380 12.44 1.78 -10.02
CA TYR A 380 11.11 2.07 -10.60
C TYR A 380 11.09 3.14 -11.69
N THR A 381 12.24 3.46 -12.30
CA THR A 381 12.28 4.35 -13.46
C THR A 381 11.66 3.71 -14.71
N ILE A 382 11.21 4.56 -15.63
CA ILE A 382 10.71 4.12 -16.93
C ILE A 382 11.89 4.11 -17.91
N ARG A 383 12.19 2.94 -18.49
CA ARG A 383 13.24 2.83 -19.53
C ARG A 383 12.68 3.34 -20.85
N ALA A 384 13.10 4.53 -21.26
CA ALA A 384 12.62 5.23 -22.43
C ALA A 384 13.75 5.69 -23.35
N VAL A 385 13.48 5.75 -24.64
CA VAL A 385 14.42 6.26 -25.65
C VAL A 385 13.68 6.99 -26.77
N TYR A 386 14.25 8.09 -27.26
CA TYR A 386 13.83 8.76 -28.50
C TYR A 386 14.53 8.12 -29.70
N THR A 387 13.79 7.84 -30.77
CA THR A 387 14.35 7.33 -32.04
C THR A 387 13.59 7.85 -33.26
N GLU A 388 14.33 7.95 -34.38
CA GLU A 388 13.83 8.34 -35.71
C GLU A 388 13.82 7.15 -36.69
N LYS A 389 13.88 5.90 -36.18
CA LYS A 389 13.90 4.67 -36.98
C LYS A 389 12.62 3.87 -36.82
N ASP A 390 12.08 3.40 -37.95
CA ASP A 390 10.83 2.67 -38.00
C ASP A 390 10.97 1.20 -37.61
N PHE A 391 10.16 0.76 -36.63
CA PHE A 391 10.09 -0.63 -36.18
C PHE A 391 8.67 -1.00 -35.76
N LEU A 392 8.32 -2.28 -35.89
CA LEU A 392 7.21 -2.86 -35.14
C LEU A 392 7.67 -3.16 -33.71
N TYR A 393 6.75 -3.14 -32.78
CA TYR A 393 7.01 -3.53 -31.37
C TYR A 393 5.77 -4.12 -30.73
N ARG A 394 6.02 -4.98 -29.73
CA ARG A 394 4.98 -5.70 -28.97
C ARG A 394 4.36 -4.83 -27.90
N GLU A 395 3.25 -5.28 -27.32
CA GLU A 395 2.52 -4.60 -26.24
C GLU A 395 3.31 -4.43 -24.92
N THR A 396 4.49 -5.00 -24.81
CA THR A 396 5.47 -4.76 -23.74
C THR A 396 6.22 -3.44 -23.92
N ILE A 397 6.11 -2.83 -25.10
CA ILE A 397 6.62 -1.50 -25.44
C ILE A 397 5.44 -0.58 -25.72
N ASN A 398 5.50 0.61 -25.14
CA ASN A 398 4.60 1.72 -25.40
C ASN A 398 5.30 2.77 -26.27
N CYS A 399 4.53 3.63 -26.93
CA CYS A 399 5.08 4.75 -27.68
C CYS A 399 4.33 6.06 -27.41
N ILE A 400 5.05 7.16 -27.50
CA ILE A 400 4.52 8.50 -27.70
C ILE A 400 5.01 8.93 -29.09
N LYS A 401 4.11 8.86 -30.08
CA LYS A 401 4.42 9.22 -31.46
C LYS A 401 4.07 10.67 -31.71
N GLY A 402 4.98 11.38 -32.36
CA GLY A 402 4.78 12.74 -32.83
C GLY A 402 5.11 12.93 -34.32
N THR A 403 5.29 14.17 -34.68
CA THR A 403 5.78 14.61 -35.99
C THR A 403 7.20 15.18 -35.84
N GLY A 404 7.85 15.50 -36.94
CA GLY A 404 9.20 16.15 -36.89
C GLY A 404 9.19 17.52 -36.19
N VAL A 405 8.05 18.20 -36.14
CA VAL A 405 7.87 19.48 -35.42
C VAL A 405 7.87 19.29 -33.92
N ASP A 406 7.48 18.11 -33.43
CA ASP A 406 7.37 17.82 -32.00
C ASP A 406 8.68 17.29 -31.37
N LYS A 407 9.78 17.31 -32.10
CA LYS A 407 11.07 16.74 -31.64
C LYS A 407 11.49 17.19 -30.24
N LYS A 408 11.39 18.48 -29.93
CA LYS A 408 11.74 19.00 -28.61
C LYS A 408 10.81 18.48 -27.52
N VAL A 409 9.51 18.42 -27.78
CA VAL A 409 8.51 17.88 -26.85
C VAL A 409 8.75 16.39 -26.61
N LEU A 410 9.06 15.61 -27.64
CA LEU A 410 9.40 14.20 -27.51
C LEU A 410 10.67 13.98 -26.72
N LEU A 411 11.73 14.78 -26.94
CA LEU A 411 12.97 14.72 -26.16
C LEU A 411 12.72 15.08 -24.69
N ASN A 412 11.92 16.14 -24.43
CA ASN A 412 11.55 16.50 -23.06
C ASN A 412 10.79 15.36 -22.37
N LEU A 413 9.80 14.74 -23.03
CA LEU A 413 9.08 13.56 -22.52
C LEU A 413 10.03 12.39 -22.28
N CYS A 414 11.00 12.13 -23.17
CA CYS A 414 12.01 11.10 -22.96
C CYS A 414 12.83 11.34 -21.69
N GLY A 415 13.22 12.60 -21.44
CA GLY A 415 13.94 12.99 -20.22
C GLY A 415 13.10 12.78 -18.96
N LEU A 416 11.85 13.26 -18.95
CA LEU A 416 10.93 13.10 -17.83
C LEU A 416 10.69 11.62 -17.50
N LEU A 417 10.41 10.77 -18.49
CA LEU A 417 10.15 9.34 -18.30
C LEU A 417 11.34 8.61 -17.64
N ASN A 418 12.58 8.98 -17.97
CA ASN A 418 13.78 8.38 -17.40
C ASN A 418 14.21 9.01 -16.06
N SER A 419 13.54 10.05 -15.58
CA SER A 419 13.93 10.75 -14.35
C SER A 419 13.49 10.02 -13.09
N SER A 420 14.21 10.23 -12.00
CA SER A 420 13.86 9.72 -10.67
C SER A 420 12.53 10.27 -10.15
N LEU A 421 12.13 11.51 -10.52
CA LEU A 421 10.83 12.05 -10.15
C LEU A 421 9.68 11.21 -10.71
N PHE A 422 9.84 10.63 -11.89
CA PHE A 422 8.82 9.73 -12.45
C PHE A 422 8.76 8.38 -11.72
N SER A 423 9.85 7.94 -11.08
CA SER A 423 9.79 6.81 -10.12
C SER A 423 8.89 7.13 -8.92
N TYR A 424 9.00 8.35 -8.38
CA TYR A 424 8.10 8.83 -7.33
C TYR A 424 6.63 8.82 -7.79
N PHE A 425 6.32 9.36 -8.99
CA PHE A 425 4.96 9.33 -9.54
C PHE A 425 4.48 7.90 -9.77
N ASN A 426 5.33 7.02 -10.32
CA ASN A 426 4.98 5.61 -10.51
C ASN A 426 4.60 4.93 -9.19
N LEU A 427 5.34 5.19 -8.11
CA LEU A 427 5.07 4.60 -6.81
C LEU A 427 3.82 5.20 -6.15
N MET A 428 3.58 6.50 -6.28
CA MET A 428 2.46 7.19 -5.61
C MET A 428 1.13 7.08 -6.36
N LEU A 429 1.15 7.16 -7.70
CA LEU A 429 -0.06 7.24 -8.52
C LEU A 429 -0.32 5.97 -9.34
N GLY A 430 0.72 5.21 -9.68
CA GLY A 430 0.57 3.98 -10.46
C GLY A 430 -0.08 2.86 -9.66
N SER A 431 -1.22 2.34 -10.13
CA SER A 431 -2.01 1.32 -9.42
C SER A 431 -1.29 -0.03 -9.26
N SER A 432 -0.23 -0.29 -10.04
CA SER A 432 0.47 -1.57 -10.09
C SER A 432 1.84 -1.52 -9.43
N ALA A 433 2.54 -0.38 -9.51
CA ALA A 433 3.89 -0.22 -8.96
C ALA A 433 3.91 -0.41 -7.44
N GLY A 434 4.79 -1.28 -6.96
CA GLY A 434 4.89 -1.66 -5.55
C GLY A 434 3.72 -2.52 -5.02
N ILE A 435 2.70 -2.80 -5.84
CA ILE A 435 1.49 -3.54 -5.42
C ILE A 435 1.48 -4.95 -6.02
N GLU A 436 1.40 -5.07 -7.34
CA GLU A 436 1.23 -6.37 -8.03
C GLU A 436 2.42 -6.70 -8.94
N ARG A 437 2.65 -5.85 -9.93
CA ARG A 437 3.74 -5.96 -10.92
C ARG A 437 4.37 -4.59 -11.11
N GLU A 438 5.65 -4.57 -11.35
CA GLU A 438 6.38 -3.34 -11.61
C GLU A 438 6.13 -2.91 -13.06
N GLN A 439 4.98 -2.25 -13.30
CA GLN A 439 4.57 -1.80 -14.62
C GLN A 439 3.72 -0.53 -14.56
N ILE A 440 3.75 0.23 -15.67
CA ILE A 440 2.95 1.43 -15.85
C ILE A 440 1.81 1.18 -16.84
N PHE A 441 0.64 1.77 -16.58
CA PHE A 441 -0.46 1.82 -17.52
C PHE A 441 -0.55 3.19 -18.18
N LEU A 442 -0.78 3.20 -19.52
CA LEU A 442 -0.82 4.45 -20.30
C LEU A 442 -1.84 5.46 -19.74
N LYS A 443 -2.98 4.95 -19.27
CA LYS A 443 -4.04 5.80 -18.72
C LYS A 443 -3.63 6.52 -17.43
N GLU A 444 -2.75 5.92 -16.66
CA GLU A 444 -2.19 6.51 -15.44
C GLU A 444 -1.10 7.51 -15.79
N LEU A 445 -0.24 7.16 -16.77
CA LEU A 445 0.78 8.07 -17.29
C LEU A 445 0.17 9.36 -17.87
N GLU A 446 -0.99 9.28 -18.53
CA GLU A 446 -1.71 10.43 -19.06
C GLU A 446 -2.00 11.50 -17.98
N ASP A 447 -2.23 11.08 -16.74
CA ASP A 447 -2.58 11.96 -15.62
C ASP A 447 -1.33 12.54 -14.89
N TYR A 448 -0.09 12.11 -15.25
CA TYR A 448 1.12 12.62 -14.59
C TYR A 448 1.38 14.09 -14.94
N PRO A 449 1.82 14.92 -13.96
CA PRO A 449 2.20 16.31 -14.18
C PRO A 449 3.30 16.43 -15.22
N TYR A 450 3.19 17.41 -16.11
CA TYR A 450 4.15 17.70 -17.17
C TYR A 450 4.73 19.11 -17.03
N ALA A 451 6.06 19.21 -17.06
CA ALA A 451 6.79 20.47 -17.20
C ALA A 451 7.73 20.41 -18.42
N TYR A 452 8.05 21.56 -18.98
CA TYR A 452 8.94 21.68 -20.14
C TYR A 452 10.17 22.52 -19.82
N SER A 453 11.35 22.08 -20.30
CA SER A 453 12.60 22.83 -20.20
C SER A 453 13.51 22.62 -21.41
N GLU A 454 14.02 23.69 -22.00
CA GLU A 454 15.07 23.62 -23.03
C GLU A 454 16.37 23.00 -22.47
N GLU A 455 16.67 23.23 -21.19
CA GLU A 455 17.83 22.62 -20.53
C GLU A 455 17.71 21.09 -20.49
N LEU A 456 16.53 20.56 -20.12
CA LEU A 456 16.25 19.12 -20.14
C LEU A 456 16.39 18.55 -21.56
N VAL A 457 15.86 19.24 -22.57
CA VAL A 457 16.01 18.84 -23.97
C VAL A 457 17.48 18.75 -24.37
N GLY A 458 18.29 19.75 -24.00
CA GLY A 458 19.72 19.77 -24.25
C GLY A 458 20.48 18.62 -23.58
N LEU A 459 20.15 18.29 -22.32
CA LEU A 459 20.74 17.16 -21.60
C LEU A 459 20.39 15.83 -22.28
N VAL A 460 19.12 15.63 -22.64
CA VAL A 460 18.70 14.41 -23.36
C VAL A 460 19.42 14.27 -24.70
N GLN A 461 19.57 15.35 -25.46
CA GLN A 461 20.32 15.32 -26.72
C GLN A 461 21.80 14.94 -26.50
N LYS A 462 22.44 15.41 -25.45
CA LYS A 462 23.82 15.02 -25.09
C LYS A 462 23.89 13.53 -24.74
N ILE A 463 22.99 13.03 -23.88
CA ILE A 463 22.98 11.63 -23.44
C ILE A 463 22.74 10.66 -24.61
N LEU A 464 21.93 11.05 -25.60
CA LEU A 464 21.63 10.24 -26.79
C LEU A 464 22.78 10.18 -27.80
N ARG A 465 23.77 11.05 -27.72
CA ARG A 465 24.97 11.01 -28.59
C ARG A 465 25.94 9.93 -28.10
N GLU A 466 26.42 9.10 -29.03
CA GLU A 466 27.42 8.06 -28.71
C GLU A 466 28.78 8.63 -28.31
N ASP A 467 29.13 9.80 -28.85
CA ASP A 467 30.43 10.45 -28.71
C ASP A 467 30.46 11.59 -27.68
N CYS A 468 29.56 11.64 -26.71
CA CYS A 468 29.71 12.65 -25.67
C CYS A 468 30.91 12.29 -24.78
N GLY A 469 31.94 13.10 -24.79
CA GLY A 469 33.15 12.91 -23.95
C GLY A 469 32.90 13.07 -22.44
N GLU A 470 31.65 13.27 -22.01
CA GLU A 470 31.20 13.40 -20.62
C GLU A 470 30.72 12.04 -20.09
N ASP A 471 30.92 11.78 -18.79
CA ASP A 471 30.41 10.58 -18.14
C ASP A 471 28.84 10.61 -18.18
N LYS A 472 28.27 9.58 -18.74
CA LYS A 472 26.78 9.44 -18.81
C LYS A 472 26.14 9.39 -17.42
N SER A 473 26.87 9.01 -16.37
CA SER A 473 26.41 9.06 -14.98
C SER A 473 26.19 10.50 -14.51
N ASP A 474 27.17 11.40 -14.80
CA ASP A 474 27.07 12.80 -14.44
C ASP A 474 25.94 13.51 -15.18
N LEU A 475 25.74 13.17 -16.47
CA LEU A 475 24.63 13.70 -17.25
C LEU A 475 23.27 13.25 -16.74
N LYS A 476 23.15 12.01 -16.25
CA LYS A 476 21.90 11.53 -15.60
C LYS A 476 21.64 12.23 -14.28
N THR A 477 22.69 12.50 -13.49
CA THR A 477 22.59 13.28 -12.25
C THR A 477 22.11 14.69 -12.56
N ALA A 478 22.75 15.38 -13.50
CA ALA A 478 22.33 16.72 -13.94
C ALA A 478 20.89 16.74 -14.49
N LEU A 479 20.47 15.67 -15.19
CA LEU A 479 19.10 15.52 -15.66
C LEU A 479 18.10 15.44 -14.49
N ASN A 480 18.38 14.64 -13.48
CA ASN A 480 17.52 14.54 -12.31
C ASN A 480 17.42 15.86 -11.54
N GLU A 481 18.55 16.55 -11.36
CA GLU A 481 18.59 17.89 -10.74
C GLU A 481 17.76 18.91 -11.55
N CYS A 482 17.92 18.91 -12.89
CA CYS A 482 17.13 19.75 -13.78
C CYS A 482 15.63 19.45 -13.62
N VAL A 483 15.23 18.17 -13.61
CA VAL A 483 13.83 17.79 -13.45
C VAL A 483 13.30 18.21 -12.07
N MET A 484 14.03 17.98 -10.98
CA MET A 484 13.61 18.44 -9.65
C MET A 484 13.41 19.97 -9.60
N LYS A 485 14.30 20.73 -10.25
CA LYS A 485 14.17 22.18 -10.37
C LYS A 485 12.94 22.62 -11.16
N MET A 486 12.61 21.92 -12.25
CA MET A 486 11.41 22.23 -13.06
C MET A 486 10.11 22.15 -12.26
N TYR A 487 10.07 21.32 -11.23
CA TYR A 487 8.90 21.12 -10.37
C TYR A 487 9.00 21.81 -9.00
N ASP A 488 10.06 22.61 -8.75
CA ASP A 488 10.37 23.27 -7.47
C ASP A 488 10.52 22.27 -6.31
N LEU A 489 11.23 21.16 -6.53
CA LEU A 489 11.37 20.05 -5.59
C LEU A 489 12.80 19.78 -5.09
N GLN A 490 13.76 20.68 -5.36
CA GLN A 490 15.17 20.46 -5.00
C GLN A 490 15.36 20.19 -3.50
N ASP A 491 14.55 20.84 -2.66
CA ASP A 491 14.61 20.74 -1.20
C ASP A 491 13.38 20.02 -0.61
N ASN A 492 12.72 19.17 -1.41
CA ASN A 492 11.56 18.43 -0.91
C ASN A 492 11.96 17.13 -0.23
N TYR A 493 12.07 17.15 1.09
CA TYR A 493 12.48 16.00 1.89
C TYR A 493 11.55 14.79 1.81
N PHE A 494 10.27 14.95 1.49
CA PHE A 494 9.34 13.81 1.34
C PHE A 494 9.59 13.06 0.04
N VAL A 495 9.81 13.77 -1.07
CA VAL A 495 10.20 13.15 -2.34
C VAL A 495 11.55 12.47 -2.18
N ASP A 496 12.52 13.14 -1.54
CA ASP A 496 13.83 12.56 -1.27
C ASP A 496 13.73 11.29 -0.41
N TYR A 497 12.93 11.28 0.65
CA TYR A 497 12.71 10.10 1.48
C TYR A 497 12.16 8.90 0.68
N VAL A 498 11.23 9.16 -0.23
CA VAL A 498 10.68 8.11 -1.08
C VAL A 498 11.74 7.57 -2.04
N LEU A 499 12.53 8.44 -2.66
CA LEU A 499 13.55 8.05 -3.64
C LEU A 499 14.75 7.38 -2.99
N SER A 500 15.22 7.88 -1.84
CA SER A 500 16.45 7.41 -1.18
C SER A 500 16.22 6.25 -0.21
N ILE A 501 15.02 6.08 0.33
CA ILE A 501 14.71 5.08 1.35
C ILE A 501 13.64 4.09 0.88
N GLN A 502 12.45 4.57 0.49
CA GLN A 502 11.31 3.68 0.26
C GLN A 502 11.46 2.83 -1.01
N ILE A 503 11.81 3.44 -2.12
CA ILE A 503 12.04 2.70 -3.38
C ILE A 503 13.17 1.68 -3.22
N PRO A 504 14.36 2.03 -2.69
CA PRO A 504 15.41 1.05 -2.41
C PRO A 504 14.98 -0.09 -1.48
N LEU A 505 14.16 0.17 -0.45
CA LEU A 505 13.60 -0.88 0.42
C LEU A 505 12.73 -1.86 -0.36
N LEU A 506 11.87 -1.36 -1.24
CA LEU A 506 10.97 -2.18 -2.06
C LEU A 506 11.73 -2.98 -3.11
N CYS A 507 12.74 -2.39 -3.73
CA CYS A 507 13.61 -3.03 -4.72
C CYS A 507 14.66 -3.97 -4.10
N GLY A 508 14.81 -3.97 -2.77
CA GLY A 508 15.81 -4.78 -2.07
C GLY A 508 17.25 -4.29 -2.22
N THR A 509 17.44 -3.03 -2.64
CA THR A 509 18.75 -2.37 -2.81
C THR A 509 19.13 -1.50 -1.63
N TYR A 510 18.20 -1.25 -0.69
CA TYR A 510 18.47 -0.45 0.50
C TYR A 510 19.52 -1.09 1.39
N ARG A 511 20.54 -0.30 1.74
CA ARG A 511 21.56 -0.66 2.72
C ARG A 511 21.27 0.04 4.03
N GLU A 512 20.91 -0.73 5.04
CA GLU A 512 20.65 -0.20 6.37
C GLU A 512 21.95 0.35 6.97
N THR A 513 21.94 1.64 7.31
CA THR A 513 23.05 2.33 7.97
C THR A 513 22.58 2.92 9.29
N LYS A 514 23.49 3.07 10.25
CA LYS A 514 23.23 3.84 11.47
C LYS A 514 23.24 5.34 11.13
N CYS A 515 22.42 6.11 11.84
CA CYS A 515 22.54 7.56 11.78
C CYS A 515 23.87 7.99 12.39
N ASP A 516 24.45 9.03 11.84
CA ASP A 516 25.62 9.70 12.38
C ASP A 516 25.25 11.06 12.99
N VAL A 517 26.21 11.70 13.64
CA VAL A 517 26.02 13.01 14.27
C VAL A 517 25.65 14.09 13.24
N LYS A 518 26.13 13.97 11.98
CA LYS A 518 25.82 14.94 10.92
C LYS A 518 24.32 14.86 10.55
N MET A 519 23.80 13.67 10.34
CA MET A 519 22.35 13.46 10.06
C MET A 519 21.49 13.94 11.22
N MET A 520 21.88 13.67 12.46
CA MET A 520 21.13 14.15 13.63
C MET A 520 21.17 15.67 13.76
N LYS A 521 22.27 16.33 13.43
CA LYS A 521 22.35 17.80 13.36
C LYS A 521 21.45 18.37 12.25
N GLU A 522 21.39 17.74 11.10
CA GLU A 522 20.48 18.13 10.02
C GLU A 522 19.01 17.96 10.46
N TYR A 523 18.67 16.81 11.03
CA TYR A 523 17.34 16.55 11.61
C TYR A 523 16.96 17.63 12.63
N THR A 524 17.83 17.93 13.59
CA THR A 524 17.56 18.93 14.65
C THR A 524 17.47 20.35 14.10
N SER A 525 18.26 20.70 13.08
CA SER A 525 18.20 21.99 12.41
C SER A 525 16.82 22.22 11.74
N ILE A 526 16.26 21.18 11.14
CA ILE A 526 14.92 21.25 10.54
C ILE A 526 13.84 21.37 11.62
N LEU A 527 13.96 20.58 12.69
CA LEU A 527 13.06 20.64 13.84
C LEU A 527 13.04 22.04 14.46
N SER A 528 14.22 22.64 14.65
CA SER A 528 14.39 24.02 15.14
C SER A 528 13.73 25.04 14.23
N ARG A 529 13.98 24.95 12.93
CA ARG A 529 13.40 25.89 11.94
C ARG A 529 11.87 25.85 11.97
N MET A 530 11.26 24.66 12.02
CA MET A 530 9.81 24.49 12.10
C MET A 530 9.22 25.13 13.36
N TRP A 531 9.96 25.10 14.45
CA TRP A 531 9.54 25.70 15.71
C TRP A 531 9.72 27.21 15.73
N ASP A 532 10.83 27.72 15.19
CA ASP A 532 11.05 29.16 15.01
C ASP A 532 9.95 29.81 14.14
N GLU A 533 9.49 29.10 13.11
CA GLU A 533 8.37 29.55 12.28
C GLU A 533 7.04 29.59 13.05
N HIS A 534 6.84 28.71 14.01
CA HIS A 534 5.58 28.57 14.74
C HIS A 534 5.50 29.47 15.98
N PHE A 535 6.57 29.56 16.77
CA PHE A 535 6.59 30.31 18.04
C PHE A 535 7.23 31.70 17.94
N GLY A 536 7.89 32.01 16.81
CA GLY A 536 8.68 33.24 16.69
C GLY A 536 9.99 33.19 17.48
N LYS A 537 11.03 33.82 16.96
CA LYS A 537 12.37 33.78 17.57
C LYS A 537 12.52 34.53 18.91
N SER A 538 11.48 35.22 19.37
CA SER A 538 11.57 36.18 20.48
C SER A 538 10.92 35.74 21.79
N GLU A 539 10.08 34.68 21.80
CA GLU A 539 9.28 34.38 22.97
C GLU A 539 9.66 33.05 23.66
N VAL A 540 10.18 32.07 22.89
CA VAL A 540 10.60 30.78 23.44
C VAL A 540 12.01 30.47 23.00
N HIS A 541 12.89 30.24 23.97
CA HIS A 541 14.25 29.80 23.73
C HIS A 541 14.33 28.30 24.03
N TYR A 542 15.12 27.58 23.26
CA TYR A 542 15.33 26.16 23.47
C TYR A 542 16.78 25.76 23.22
N SER A 543 17.23 24.75 23.93
CA SER A 543 18.48 24.04 23.67
C SER A 543 18.21 22.63 23.26
N ILE A 544 19.04 22.09 22.38
CA ILE A 544 18.91 20.73 21.84
C ILE A 544 20.11 19.90 22.26
N ILE A 545 19.85 18.75 22.86
CA ILE A 545 20.87 17.77 23.23
C ILE A 545 20.68 16.55 22.34
N ILE A 546 21.72 16.14 21.65
CA ILE A 546 21.75 14.96 20.79
C ILE A 546 22.48 13.83 21.50
N TYR A 547 21.82 12.67 21.60
CA TYR A 547 22.38 11.39 22.05
C TYR A 547 22.51 10.46 20.84
N PRO A 548 23.67 10.40 20.16
CA PRO A 548 23.80 9.73 18.86
C PRO A 548 23.78 8.21 18.95
N ASP A 549 24.13 7.63 20.08
CA ASP A 549 24.13 6.18 20.28
C ASP A 549 23.73 5.83 21.72
N ILE A 550 22.57 5.16 21.84
CA ILE A 550 22.09 4.61 23.10
C ILE A 550 22.14 3.09 23.01
N LYS A 551 23.14 2.49 23.68
CA LYS A 551 23.36 1.03 23.72
C LYS A 551 23.47 0.37 22.32
N GLY A 552 23.93 1.10 21.31
CA GLY A 552 24.10 0.61 19.93
C GLY A 552 22.81 0.36 19.14
N LYS A 553 21.64 0.73 19.70
CA LYS A 553 20.32 0.39 19.12
C LYS A 553 19.40 1.58 18.91
N PHE A 554 19.56 2.63 19.71
CA PHE A 554 18.69 3.80 19.71
C PHE A 554 19.50 5.08 19.65
N ALA A 555 18.86 6.16 19.24
CA ALA A 555 19.36 7.52 19.39
C ALA A 555 18.25 8.40 19.95
N ALA A 556 18.59 9.56 20.51
CA ALA A 556 17.61 10.47 21.07
C ALA A 556 17.97 11.94 20.82
N VAL A 557 16.94 12.76 20.83
CA VAL A 557 17.03 14.22 20.84
C VAL A 557 16.20 14.73 22.00
N GLN A 558 16.82 15.46 22.93
CA GLN A 558 16.15 16.16 24.01
C GLN A 558 16.10 17.64 23.70
N VAL A 559 14.93 18.23 23.86
CA VAL A 559 14.73 19.66 23.69
C VAL A 559 14.31 20.23 25.04
N LYS A 560 15.10 21.19 25.55
CA LYS A 560 14.79 21.94 26.79
C LYS A 560 14.31 23.33 26.43
N LEU A 561 13.19 23.72 26.98
CA LEU A 561 12.56 25.01 26.77
C LEU A 561 12.99 26.00 27.87
N SER A 562 13.23 27.26 27.51
CA SER A 562 13.49 28.35 28.43
C SER A 562 12.78 29.62 27.99
N PHE A 563 12.20 30.33 28.94
CA PHE A 563 11.53 31.61 28.72
C PHE A 563 12.40 32.81 29.11
N GLU A 564 13.55 32.58 29.76
CA GLU A 564 14.33 33.67 30.37
C GLU A 564 15.65 33.96 29.66
N ASN A 565 16.30 32.99 29.03
CA ASN A 565 17.62 33.17 28.39
C ASN A 565 17.75 32.36 27.12
N ARG A 566 18.38 32.96 26.10
CA ARG A 566 18.81 32.26 24.90
C ARG A 566 19.86 31.22 25.29
N MET A 567 19.48 29.96 25.34
CA MET A 567 20.43 28.87 25.53
C MET A 567 21.19 28.62 24.24
N GLU A 568 22.47 28.28 24.34
CA GLU A 568 23.28 27.92 23.19
C GLU A 568 22.82 26.58 22.59
N ASP A 569 22.72 26.60 21.35
CA ASP A 569 22.53 25.74 20.24
C ASP A 569 22.57 24.21 20.46
N ILE A 570 23.06 23.42 19.64
CA ILE A 570 22.99 21.96 19.60
C ILE A 570 24.19 21.37 20.32
N CYS A 571 23.97 20.66 21.43
CA CYS A 571 25.00 19.93 22.17
C CYS A 571 24.94 18.42 21.84
N VAL A 572 26.10 17.79 21.62
CA VAL A 572 26.21 16.33 21.44
C VAL A 572 26.81 15.72 22.69
N VAL A 573 26.14 14.72 23.24
CA VAL A 573 26.54 14.06 24.51
C VAL A 573 26.66 12.56 24.30
N ASP A 574 27.82 12.01 24.64
CA ASP A 574 28.09 10.57 24.51
C ASP A 574 27.53 9.74 25.71
N ASN A 575 27.35 10.36 26.88
CA ASN A 575 26.81 9.71 28.07
C ASN A 575 25.31 9.99 28.20
N VAL A 576 24.54 8.94 28.20
CA VAL A 576 23.08 8.98 28.25
C VAL A 576 22.62 9.10 29.70
N ASP A 577 21.68 9.99 29.96
CA ASP A 577 20.96 10.10 31.20
C ASP A 577 20.22 8.78 31.51
N GLU A 578 20.20 8.32 32.76
CA GLU A 578 19.54 7.05 33.12
C GLU A 578 18.07 7.03 32.74
N ASP A 579 17.37 8.15 32.84
CA ASP A 579 15.95 8.29 32.49
C ASP A 579 15.70 8.06 31.00
N VAL A 580 16.53 8.63 30.11
CA VAL A 580 16.44 8.40 28.66
C VAL A 580 16.74 6.94 28.32
N SER A 581 17.67 6.30 29.02
CA SER A 581 18.01 4.90 28.84
C SER A 581 16.85 3.95 29.23
N LEU A 582 16.05 4.29 30.24
CA LEU A 582 14.90 3.49 30.67
C LEU A 582 13.76 3.50 29.62
N LEU A 583 13.56 4.60 28.91
CA LEU A 583 12.51 4.73 27.89
C LEU A 583 12.68 3.71 26.75
N THR A 584 13.92 3.27 26.48
CA THR A 584 14.17 2.30 25.40
C THR A 584 13.51 0.94 25.62
N ASN A 585 13.14 0.59 26.86
CA ASN A 585 12.50 -0.68 27.18
C ASN A 585 11.05 -0.76 26.70
N PHE A 586 10.41 0.37 26.36
CA PHE A 586 9.00 0.45 26.00
C PHE A 586 8.74 0.63 24.51
N MET A 587 9.76 0.47 23.66
CA MET A 587 9.63 0.78 22.23
C MET A 587 9.04 -0.35 21.39
N ILE A 588 9.04 -1.59 21.87
CA ILE A 588 8.59 -2.76 21.10
C ILE A 588 7.44 -3.44 21.83
N TYR A 589 6.32 -3.57 21.17
CA TYR A 589 5.11 -4.23 21.66
C TYR A 589 4.79 -5.46 20.82
N GLN A 590 4.62 -6.59 21.48
CA GLN A 590 4.11 -7.79 20.85
C GLN A 590 2.59 -7.71 20.73
N LEU A 591 2.06 -7.81 19.52
CA LEU A 591 0.62 -7.82 19.25
C LEU A 591 0.09 -9.26 19.22
N ASN A 592 0.87 -10.18 18.63
CA ASN A 592 0.64 -11.62 18.62
C ASN A 592 1.95 -12.34 18.27
N ASP A 593 1.93 -13.66 18.11
CA ASP A 593 3.12 -14.50 17.86
C ASP A 593 3.99 -14.04 16.67
N CYS A 594 3.39 -13.38 15.68
CA CYS A 594 4.07 -12.98 14.45
C CYS A 594 4.10 -11.45 14.23
N PHE A 595 3.28 -10.68 14.94
CA PHE A 595 3.15 -9.24 14.75
C PHE A 595 3.71 -8.47 15.95
N TYR A 596 4.60 -7.53 15.64
CA TYR A 596 5.19 -6.61 16.61
C TYR A 596 5.02 -5.18 16.11
N GLN A 597 4.82 -4.25 17.03
CA GLN A 597 4.74 -2.83 16.73
C GLN A 597 5.88 -2.11 17.41
N THR A 598 6.61 -1.28 16.66
CA THR A 598 7.55 -0.32 17.25
C THR A 598 6.85 1.02 17.46
N LYS A 599 7.25 1.76 18.46
CA LYS A 599 6.80 3.12 18.71
C LYS A 599 8.01 4.04 18.86
N ASN A 600 7.93 5.22 18.29
CA ASN A 600 8.79 6.31 18.67
C ASN A 600 8.29 6.83 20.01
N ILE A 601 9.18 7.05 20.96
CA ILE A 601 8.81 7.60 22.27
C ILE A 601 9.01 9.10 22.21
N VAL A 602 7.98 9.83 22.58
CA VAL A 602 8.05 11.27 22.87
C VAL A 602 7.58 11.42 24.31
N GLU A 603 8.52 11.72 25.21
CA GLU A 603 8.24 11.93 26.63
C GLU A 603 8.36 13.40 26.97
N PHE A 604 7.36 13.93 27.66
CA PHE A 604 7.28 15.33 28.06
C PHE A 604 7.55 15.49 29.57
N SER A 605 8.40 16.43 29.91
CA SER A 605 8.62 16.95 31.27
C SER A 605 8.02 18.34 31.39
N GLU A 606 8.20 19.02 32.53
CA GLU A 606 7.67 20.37 32.76
C GLU A 606 8.25 21.39 31.77
N ASP A 607 9.54 21.32 31.48
CA ASP A 607 10.31 22.26 30.65
C ASP A 607 11.01 21.62 29.45
N SER A 608 10.79 20.33 29.22
CA SER A 608 11.51 19.60 28.17
C SER A 608 10.68 18.47 27.57
N PHE A 609 11.14 17.99 26.42
CA PHE A 609 10.69 16.71 25.88
C PHE A 609 11.85 15.95 25.22
N VAL A 610 11.71 14.65 25.13
CA VAL A 610 12.70 13.75 24.53
C VAL A 610 12.04 12.93 23.43
N ILE A 611 12.68 12.86 22.25
CA ILE A 611 12.31 11.98 21.16
C ILE A 611 13.32 10.84 21.08
N VAL A 612 12.88 9.60 21.31
CA VAL A 612 13.72 8.40 21.21
C VAL A 612 13.27 7.55 20.03
N LYS A 613 14.22 7.14 19.18
CA LYS A 613 13.96 6.29 18.01
C LYS A 613 15.06 5.25 17.80
N PRO A 614 14.78 4.18 17.02
CA PRO A 614 15.84 3.29 16.55
C PRO A 614 16.93 4.06 15.80
N ILE A 615 18.19 3.60 15.94
CA ILE A 615 19.38 4.29 15.44
C ILE A 615 19.50 4.24 13.89
N GLU A 616 18.65 3.49 13.19
CA GLU A 616 18.70 3.40 11.73
C GLU A 616 18.50 4.78 11.07
N ALA A 617 19.33 5.08 10.08
CA ALA A 617 19.36 6.36 9.38
C ALA A 617 18.00 6.82 8.84
N LYS A 618 17.15 5.89 8.36
CA LYS A 618 15.79 6.18 7.87
C LYS A 618 14.91 6.91 8.90
N ASN A 619 15.12 6.65 10.21
CA ASN A 619 14.33 7.25 11.29
C ASN A 619 14.74 8.70 11.61
N TRP A 620 15.92 9.10 11.15
CA TRP A 620 16.55 10.42 11.38
C TRP A 620 16.66 11.25 10.11
N HIS A 621 15.97 10.82 9.05
CA HIS A 621 15.88 11.55 7.79
C HIS A 621 15.15 12.90 8.00
N PRO A 622 15.51 13.98 7.26
CA PRO A 622 14.87 15.30 7.31
C PRO A 622 13.33 15.27 7.25
N ALA A 623 12.74 14.43 6.43
CA ALA A 623 11.28 14.23 6.38
C ALA A 623 10.69 13.78 7.73
N MET A 624 11.44 13.00 8.50
CA MET A 624 11.00 12.56 9.82
C MET A 624 11.05 13.69 10.85
N ALA A 625 11.99 14.63 10.73
CA ALA A 625 12.03 15.82 11.57
C ALA A 625 10.74 16.66 11.45
N ILE A 626 10.25 16.84 10.22
CA ILE A 626 9.00 17.56 9.97
C ILE A 626 7.81 16.82 10.59
N LYS A 627 7.71 15.50 10.40
CA LYS A 627 6.62 14.68 10.99
C LYS A 627 6.63 14.74 12.52
N ASP A 628 7.80 14.61 13.13
CA ASP A 628 7.95 14.63 14.59
C ASP A 628 7.68 16.03 15.15
N SER A 629 8.14 17.09 14.46
CA SER A 629 7.82 18.47 14.84
C SER A 629 6.31 18.68 14.90
N HIS A 630 5.56 18.30 13.87
CA HIS A 630 4.10 18.38 13.87
C HIS A 630 3.45 17.55 14.99
N LYS A 631 3.97 16.35 15.25
CA LYS A 631 3.46 15.50 16.33
C LYS A 631 3.65 16.16 17.69
N VAL A 632 4.84 16.69 17.94
CA VAL A 632 5.15 17.38 19.21
C VAL A 632 4.34 18.67 19.36
N LEU A 633 4.26 19.49 18.29
CA LEU A 633 3.46 20.72 18.30
C LEU A 633 1.98 20.44 18.61
N ASN A 634 1.39 19.42 17.98
CA ASN A 634 0.02 19.02 18.28
C ASN A 634 -0.14 18.56 19.73
N ALA A 635 0.84 17.83 20.28
CA ALA A 635 0.82 17.41 21.68
C ALA A 635 0.86 18.58 22.65
N VAL A 636 1.68 19.59 22.34
CA VAL A 636 1.81 20.80 23.16
C VAL A 636 0.55 21.68 23.07
N LEU A 637 -0.01 21.85 21.86
CA LEU A 637 -1.16 22.75 21.63
C LEU A 637 -2.49 22.15 22.08
N LEU A 638 -2.69 20.83 21.96
CA LEU A 638 -3.95 20.15 22.26
C LEU A 638 -4.00 19.47 23.64
N GLY A 639 -2.90 19.52 24.39
CA GLY A 639 -2.76 18.78 25.66
C GLY A 639 -2.46 17.28 25.43
N LYS A 640 -1.93 16.61 26.46
CA LYS A 640 -1.41 15.24 26.39
C LYS A 640 -2.43 14.15 25.99
N GLU A 641 -3.72 14.42 25.95
CA GLU A 641 -4.77 13.41 25.75
C GLU A 641 -5.02 13.03 24.28
N ASP A 642 -4.70 13.88 23.31
CA ASP A 642 -5.02 13.66 21.89
C ASP A 642 -3.85 13.12 21.03
N CYS A 643 -2.75 12.71 21.64
CA CYS A 643 -1.57 12.19 20.92
C CYS A 643 -1.55 10.66 20.74
N ARG A 644 -2.69 9.98 20.91
CA ARG A 644 -2.85 8.54 20.63
C ARG A 644 -3.32 8.28 19.22
#